data_a1b37defeddbe6f0e8ca8ccca4b3fcf6
#
_entry.id   a1b37defeddbe6f0e8ca8ccca4b3fcf6
#
_cell.length_a   1.000
_cell.length_b   1.000
_cell.length_c   1.000
_cell.angle_alpha   90.00
_cell.angle_beta   90.00
_cell.angle_gamma   90.00
#
_symmetry.space_group_name_H-M   'P 1'
#
loop_
_entity.id
_entity.type
_entity.pdbx_description
1 polymer ?
#
loop_
_entity_poly.entity_id
_entity_poly.type
_entity_poly.pdbx_seq_one_letter_code
_entity_poly.pdbx_strand_id
1 'polypeptide(L)'
;MRGAAAVWSSACLAWLLAAAPATVVCAAVRVIVGATPIADGEAQAGGDLTLVNEKLAFALAVGSKVPYGVPRGAIVDVAPVVKGRIGRDCVVFADFIPDNWSAWPNTFQHIEVLERGPKRAVVRTVRDWGKVTLTTLYELDAGADSIKMRATMHNGGAAMSGLLSGFTLWPKRGYFFGVPGLPGVSRGKADGALADRAVAYDEDFTVSLHAPYTDHIGDGSMDMYRAHALAAGESRVFEAWLQVGASGDLKPVVAAEIARKRMAAGIVRGAVTLAGGGQVDAPVIVIEKQRQPYAWVLGRKGGYDLALPAGDYGLYATAKNHSQSETLPVHVVAGAAAVRDFHDLQPPGSISWSVVDARTGKPVDARISIAEGQTPLVEFLGRTTFFTELDRKGRLDMPIAPGRYRFTLSSGGGFLADRQQLDVSVGPGEVQTAAAQVERLFDPPASHWYSADMHHHADQAEAVTPPEELARSQLAAGLDLLFVSDHDSTANHAVLQAIADRRGVPFIPAIELSPSWGHFNAYPLLPGQKLAVDTGTATIDELIAEGRRLGATVVQVNHPFIPYGYFTSLHAGVAPGGFNPHVDLMEINAGIPTDDSKVLHTLWNFWNGGHRYYLSAGTDTHDVWHGESGAVRAFAHIEGAVTAQAFALALKEGHGYVTYGPLIFPAVMFGDELRVRPQEAFSLGFDLKSVSGVKRVDLIGSGTVLRTESFAEPRQQVHVDFPLRTERRAWYSLTVEDVQGHRAYTDPIWVDPTVPPVLDELYWRAP
;
A
#
# COMPACT_ATOMS: atom_id res chain seq x y z
N MET A 1 -38.50 68.05 21.84
CA MET A 1 -37.36 68.41 22.70
C MET A 1 -36.50 67.17 22.84
N ARG A 2 -35.26 67.26 22.32
CA ARG A 2 -34.03 66.51 22.66
C ARG A 2 -34.18 65.06 23.08
N GLY A 3 -33.78 64.00 22.36
CA GLY A 3 -32.53 63.78 21.61
C GLY A 3 -31.53 63.07 22.49
N ALA A 4 -31.38 61.72 22.40
CA ALA A 4 -30.16 61.02 22.82
C ALA A 4 -30.00 59.80 21.94
N ALA A 5 -29.01 59.85 21.05
CA ALA A 5 -28.55 58.73 20.21
C ALA A 5 -27.58 57.87 21.07
N ALA A 6 -27.84 56.56 21.12
CA ALA A 6 -26.92 55.57 21.68
C ALA A 6 -26.03 55.04 20.55
N VAL A 7 -24.72 55.27 20.67
CA VAL A 7 -23.66 54.73 19.81
C VAL A 7 -23.34 53.35 20.27
N TRP A 8 -23.50 52.32 19.38
CA TRP A 8 -23.00 50.96 19.59
C TRP A 8 -21.62 50.89 18.96
N SER A 9 -20.59 50.78 19.78
CA SER A 9 -19.21 50.46 19.35
C SER A 9 -19.05 48.96 19.14
N SER A 10 -18.94 48.53 17.88
CA SER A 10 -18.56 47.16 17.52
C SER A 10 -17.06 46.99 17.72
N ALA A 11 -16.65 46.19 18.70
CA ALA A 11 -15.28 45.77 18.86
C ALA A 11 -14.99 44.64 17.85
N CYS A 12 -14.26 44.94 16.78
CA CYS A 12 -13.66 43.91 15.93
C CYS A 12 -12.50 43.27 16.67
N LEU A 13 -12.67 42.00 17.06
CA LEU A 13 -11.58 41.15 17.55
C LEU A 13 -10.78 40.68 16.32
N ALA A 14 -9.65 41.36 16.06
CA ALA A 14 -8.68 40.93 15.04
C ALA A 14 -7.92 39.69 15.60
N TRP A 15 -8.16 38.54 15.02
CA TRP A 15 -7.31 37.36 15.19
C TRP A 15 -5.99 37.63 14.48
N LEU A 16 -4.94 37.93 15.22
CA LEU A 16 -3.56 37.88 14.76
C LEU A 16 -3.17 36.40 14.59
N LEU A 17 -3.33 35.87 13.37
CA LEU A 17 -2.60 34.70 12.92
C LEU A 17 -1.12 35.07 12.93
N ALA A 18 -0.38 34.59 13.91
CA ALA A 18 1.08 34.65 13.92
C ALA A 18 1.57 33.78 12.74
N ALA A 19 1.82 34.41 11.61
CA ALA A 19 2.56 33.80 10.52
C ALA A 19 3.97 33.47 11.04
N ALA A 20 4.31 32.19 11.13
CA ALA A 20 5.68 31.76 11.38
C ALA A 20 6.60 32.48 10.35
N PRO A 21 7.77 32.98 10.76
CA PRO A 21 8.64 33.70 9.84
C PRO A 21 9.09 32.76 8.73
N ALA A 22 8.72 33.07 7.49
CA ALA A 22 9.20 32.39 6.31
C ALA A 22 10.72 32.54 6.25
N THR A 23 11.46 31.46 6.44
CA THR A 23 12.92 31.45 6.39
C THR A 23 13.36 31.73 4.97
N VAL A 24 13.94 32.88 4.70
CA VAL A 24 14.51 33.22 3.40
C VAL A 24 15.81 32.46 3.22
N VAL A 25 15.89 31.58 2.24
CA VAL A 25 17.11 30.84 1.90
C VAL A 25 17.99 31.71 1.00
N CYS A 26 19.17 32.11 1.49
CA CYS A 26 20.22 32.73 0.67
C CYS A 26 20.94 31.66 -0.15
N ALA A 27 21.64 32.06 -1.24
CA ALA A 27 22.39 31.18 -2.15
C ALA A 27 23.61 30.52 -1.49
N ALA A 28 23.39 29.79 -0.41
CA ALA A 28 24.42 29.09 0.36
C ALA A 28 23.84 27.84 1.02
N VAL A 29 24.64 26.77 1.07
CA VAL A 29 24.26 25.56 1.82
C VAL A 29 24.28 25.85 3.32
N ARG A 30 23.27 25.37 4.02
CA ARG A 30 23.15 25.47 5.48
C ARG A 30 22.86 24.09 6.06
N VAL A 31 23.39 23.85 7.25
CA VAL A 31 23.07 22.68 8.09
C VAL A 31 22.38 23.19 9.33
N ILE A 32 21.15 22.76 9.54
CA ILE A 32 20.30 23.05 10.69
C ILE A 32 20.31 21.82 11.57
N VAL A 33 20.50 22.00 12.88
CA VAL A 33 20.44 20.93 13.87
C VAL A 33 19.17 21.15 14.71
N GLY A 34 18.39 20.09 14.89
CA GLY A 34 17.12 20.11 15.59
C GLY A 34 15.95 19.86 14.65
N ALA A 35 14.73 20.20 15.10
CA ALA A 35 13.51 20.02 14.32
C ALA A 35 13.63 20.62 12.92
N THR A 36 13.24 19.84 11.91
CA THR A 36 13.30 20.26 10.52
C THR A 36 12.34 21.42 10.23
N PRO A 37 12.75 22.40 9.39
CA PRO A 37 11.85 23.43 8.89
C PRO A 37 11.01 22.96 7.68
N ILE A 38 11.14 21.72 7.25
CA ILE A 38 10.31 21.15 6.17
C ILE A 38 8.89 20.96 6.72
N ALA A 39 7.89 21.50 6.01
CA ALA A 39 6.51 21.35 6.42
C ALA A 39 6.07 19.87 6.34
N ASP A 40 5.37 19.38 7.36
CA ASP A 40 4.94 17.98 7.51
C ASP A 40 6.12 16.97 7.56
N GLY A 41 7.34 17.45 7.88
CA GLY A 41 8.53 16.60 8.02
C GLY A 41 8.55 15.82 9.33
N GLU A 42 9.18 14.65 9.31
CA GLU A 42 9.26 13.68 10.41
C GLU A 42 10.47 13.93 11.33
N ALA A 43 11.52 14.60 10.84
CA ALA A 43 12.74 14.87 11.59
C ALA A 43 12.54 15.99 12.62
N GLN A 44 11.89 15.69 13.75
CA GLN A 44 11.48 16.66 14.77
C GLN A 44 12.30 16.60 16.07
N ALA A 45 13.26 15.67 16.18
CA ALA A 45 14.08 15.55 17.38
C ALA A 45 15.23 16.57 17.44
N GLY A 46 15.70 16.88 18.64
CA GLY A 46 16.74 17.89 18.85
C GLY A 46 18.11 17.57 18.20
N GLY A 47 18.37 16.32 17.85
CA GLY A 47 19.61 15.89 17.17
C GLY A 47 19.52 15.77 15.66
N ASP A 48 18.34 15.93 15.07
CA ASP A 48 18.14 15.76 13.63
C ASP A 48 18.89 16.81 12.81
N LEU A 49 19.21 16.48 11.57
CA LEU A 49 20.00 17.32 10.69
C LEU A 49 19.22 17.66 9.43
N THR A 50 19.01 18.97 9.16
CA THR A 50 18.45 19.41 7.88
C THR A 50 19.51 20.16 7.08
N LEU A 51 19.74 19.73 5.83
CA LEU A 51 20.60 20.40 4.87
C LEU A 51 19.73 21.11 3.85
N VAL A 52 20.06 22.38 3.57
CA VAL A 52 19.24 23.26 2.71
C VAL A 52 20.13 24.04 1.76
N ASN A 53 19.78 24.09 0.49
CA ASN A 53 20.27 25.07 -0.48
C ASN A 53 19.11 25.86 -1.10
N GLU A 54 19.34 26.61 -2.17
CA GLU A 54 18.34 27.44 -2.82
C GLU A 54 17.29 26.67 -3.64
N LYS A 55 17.46 25.35 -3.87
CA LYS A 55 16.58 24.52 -4.67
C LYS A 55 15.88 23.41 -3.90
N LEU A 56 16.53 22.90 -2.86
CA LEU A 56 15.98 21.79 -2.09
C LEU A 56 16.42 21.83 -0.63
N ALA A 57 15.65 21.13 0.21
CA ALA A 57 15.96 20.81 1.58
C ALA A 57 15.78 19.31 1.81
N PHE A 58 16.60 18.69 2.64
CA PHE A 58 16.38 17.33 3.11
C PHE A 58 16.80 17.18 4.55
N ALA A 59 16.15 16.26 5.28
CA ALA A 59 16.49 15.99 6.68
C ALA A 59 16.86 14.52 6.90
N LEU A 60 17.82 14.33 7.80
CA LEU A 60 18.27 13.02 8.26
C LEU A 60 17.76 12.81 9.69
N ALA A 61 17.10 11.69 9.94
CA ALA A 61 16.67 11.28 11.27
C ALA A 61 17.89 10.83 12.09
N VAL A 62 18.28 11.61 13.08
CA VAL A 62 19.34 11.28 14.06
C VAL A 62 18.73 10.89 15.39
N GLY A 63 17.78 11.68 15.87
CA GLY A 63 17.00 11.44 17.09
C GLY A 63 15.59 10.96 16.83
N SER A 64 15.01 11.33 15.69
CA SER A 64 13.69 10.88 15.27
C SER A 64 13.71 9.43 14.81
N LYS A 65 12.54 8.76 14.88
CA LYS A 65 12.33 7.40 14.36
C LYS A 65 12.44 7.39 12.84
N VAL A 66 12.90 6.28 12.29
CA VAL A 66 12.84 5.99 10.87
C VAL A 66 11.80 4.87 10.67
N PRO A 67 10.90 4.97 9.70
CA PRO A 67 9.91 3.92 9.45
C PRO A 67 10.56 2.56 9.13
N TYR A 68 9.80 1.49 9.30
CA TYR A 68 10.18 0.09 8.97
C TYR A 68 11.44 -0.41 9.68
N GLY A 69 11.79 0.16 10.85
CA GLY A 69 12.99 -0.22 11.57
C GLY A 69 14.30 0.03 10.81
N VAL A 70 14.29 0.84 9.75
CA VAL A 70 15.52 1.29 9.09
C VAL A 70 16.38 2.04 10.10
N PRO A 71 17.71 1.81 10.15
CA PRO A 71 18.57 2.49 11.09
C PRO A 71 18.54 4.01 10.93
N ARG A 72 18.67 4.73 12.05
CA ARG A 72 18.78 6.19 12.02
C ARG A 72 19.90 6.64 11.11
N GLY A 73 19.78 7.86 10.58
CA GLY A 73 20.71 8.43 9.60
C GLY A 73 20.21 8.38 8.16
N ALA A 74 19.03 7.79 7.92
CA ALA A 74 18.36 7.86 6.63
C ALA A 74 17.76 9.25 6.38
N ILE A 75 17.59 9.60 5.11
CA ILE A 75 16.78 10.74 4.69
C ILE A 75 15.32 10.39 4.95
N VAL A 76 14.63 11.19 5.78
CA VAL A 76 13.21 11.02 6.10
C VAL A 76 12.35 12.15 5.57
N ASP A 77 12.92 13.29 5.22
CA ASP A 77 12.19 14.40 4.62
C ASP A 77 12.95 14.95 3.42
N VAL A 78 12.25 15.27 2.35
CA VAL A 78 12.76 15.97 1.17
C VAL A 78 11.73 16.96 0.67
N ALA A 79 12.12 18.22 0.48
CA ALA A 79 11.22 19.25 -0.01
C ALA A 79 11.87 20.14 -1.07
N PRO A 80 11.13 20.62 -2.07
CA PRO A 80 11.61 21.65 -2.97
C PRO A 80 11.73 23.00 -2.25
N VAL A 81 12.68 23.82 -2.66
CA VAL A 81 12.80 25.23 -2.22
C VAL A 81 12.43 26.13 -3.40
N VAL A 82 11.38 26.94 -3.23
CA VAL A 82 10.88 27.83 -4.27
C VAL A 82 10.89 29.27 -3.76
N LYS A 83 11.62 30.15 -4.45
CA LYS A 83 11.73 31.57 -4.06
C LYS A 83 12.14 31.75 -2.58
N GLY A 84 13.05 30.89 -2.11
CA GLY A 84 13.57 30.90 -0.75
C GLY A 84 12.63 30.34 0.34
N ARG A 85 11.51 29.72 -0.05
CA ARG A 85 10.58 29.03 0.86
C ARG A 85 10.77 27.51 0.72
N ILE A 86 10.93 26.84 1.83
CA ILE A 86 10.97 25.38 1.91
C ILE A 86 9.53 24.88 1.80
N GLY A 87 9.30 23.90 0.93
CA GLY A 87 8.00 23.29 0.67
C GLY A 87 7.61 22.23 1.70
N ARG A 88 6.60 21.43 1.35
CA ARG A 88 6.14 20.28 2.11
C ARG A 88 7.02 19.08 1.80
N ASP A 89 7.07 18.17 2.76
CA ASP A 89 7.75 16.90 2.61
C ASP A 89 7.13 16.03 1.50
N CYS A 90 7.99 15.34 0.75
CA CYS A 90 7.64 14.52 -0.40
C CYS A 90 8.05 13.05 -0.25
N VAL A 91 8.75 12.66 0.82
CA VAL A 91 9.22 11.28 1.01
C VAL A 91 8.92 10.78 2.42
N VAL A 92 8.69 9.49 2.55
CA VAL A 92 8.69 8.81 3.85
C VAL A 92 10.11 8.56 4.30
N PHE A 93 10.92 8.06 3.38
CA PHE A 93 12.37 7.96 3.54
C PHE A 93 13.08 7.63 2.22
N ALA A 94 14.39 7.85 2.20
CA ALA A 94 15.29 7.37 1.15
C ALA A 94 16.62 6.96 1.76
N ASP A 95 17.10 5.75 1.43
CA ASP A 95 18.37 5.25 1.96
C ASP A 95 18.97 4.16 1.06
N PHE A 96 20.20 3.77 1.39
CA PHE A 96 20.85 2.57 0.84
C PHE A 96 20.34 1.32 1.56
N ILE A 97 19.82 0.38 0.79
CA ILE A 97 19.30 -0.91 1.27
C ILE A 97 20.27 -2.02 0.86
N PRO A 98 20.88 -2.74 1.82
CA PRO A 98 21.64 -3.94 1.53
C PRO A 98 20.70 -5.13 1.30
N ASP A 99 20.97 -5.92 0.27
CA ASP A 99 20.36 -7.22 0.00
C ASP A 99 18.84 -7.31 0.16
N ASN A 100 18.10 -6.49 -0.63
CA ASN A 100 16.65 -6.57 -0.77
C ASN A 100 15.90 -6.61 0.58
N TRP A 101 16.16 -5.63 1.45
CA TRP A 101 15.52 -5.53 2.78
C TRP A 101 15.86 -6.68 3.74
N SER A 102 16.94 -7.40 3.47
CA SER A 102 17.44 -8.45 4.37
C SER A 102 17.75 -7.87 5.75
N ALA A 103 17.03 -8.34 6.77
CA ALA A 103 17.16 -7.83 8.13
C ALA A 103 18.45 -8.34 8.79
N TRP A 104 19.26 -7.44 9.35
CA TRP A 104 20.33 -7.74 10.31
C TRP A 104 20.23 -6.76 11.47
N PRO A 105 20.38 -7.24 12.71
CA PRO A 105 20.47 -6.35 13.85
C PRO A 105 21.66 -5.42 13.70
N ASN A 106 21.46 -4.11 13.90
CA ASN A 106 22.56 -3.18 13.98
C ASN A 106 23.20 -3.24 15.38
N THR A 107 24.52 -3.41 15.41
CA THR A 107 25.29 -3.39 16.67
C THR A 107 25.93 -2.03 16.93
N PHE A 108 26.08 -1.19 15.90
CA PHE A 108 26.53 0.18 16.04
C PHE A 108 25.95 1.07 14.94
N GLN A 109 25.90 2.37 15.25
CA GLN A 109 25.57 3.41 14.29
C GLN A 109 26.29 4.71 14.69
N HIS A 110 26.85 5.39 13.71
CA HIS A 110 27.51 6.67 13.89
C HIS A 110 27.11 7.66 12.80
N ILE A 111 26.76 8.89 13.19
CA ILE A 111 26.33 9.96 12.27
C ILE A 111 27.15 11.20 12.59
N GLU A 112 27.82 11.78 11.58
CA GLU A 112 28.62 12.99 11.75
C GLU A 112 28.55 13.93 10.56
N VAL A 113 28.68 15.22 10.82
CA VAL A 113 28.82 16.27 9.79
C VAL A 113 30.29 16.43 9.46
N LEU A 114 30.72 15.95 8.29
CA LEU A 114 32.12 16.04 7.84
C LEU A 114 32.48 17.42 7.31
N GLU A 115 31.53 18.07 6.62
CA GLU A 115 31.70 19.40 6.05
C GLU A 115 30.46 20.26 6.29
N ARG A 116 30.70 21.50 6.75
CA ARG A 116 29.67 22.50 6.99
C ARG A 116 30.14 23.82 6.40
N GLY A 117 30.01 23.97 5.10
CA GLY A 117 30.44 25.16 4.39
C GLY A 117 29.32 25.79 3.54
N PRO A 118 29.43 27.08 3.17
CA PRO A 118 28.41 27.73 2.36
C PRO A 118 28.33 27.20 0.92
N LYS A 119 29.39 26.53 0.44
CA LYS A 119 29.41 25.92 -0.89
C LYS A 119 28.99 24.47 -0.90
N ARG A 120 29.19 23.78 0.24
CA ARG A 120 28.94 22.34 0.36
C ARG A 120 28.72 21.95 1.80
N ALA A 121 27.83 20.97 1.99
CA ALA A 121 27.69 20.22 3.24
C ALA A 121 27.75 18.73 2.96
N VAL A 122 28.38 17.98 3.89
CA VAL A 122 28.50 16.51 3.80
C VAL A 122 28.21 15.90 5.15
N VAL A 123 27.30 14.93 5.17
CA VAL A 123 27.02 14.09 6.33
C VAL A 123 27.45 12.66 6.03
N ARG A 124 28.08 12.01 6.99
CA ARG A 124 28.47 10.60 6.95
C ARG A 124 27.67 9.81 7.97
N THR A 125 27.10 8.70 7.52
CA THR A 125 26.56 7.67 8.41
C THR A 125 27.40 6.40 8.29
N VAL A 126 27.61 5.70 9.41
CA VAL A 126 28.30 4.42 9.47
C VAL A 126 27.44 3.48 10.30
N ARG A 127 27.13 2.32 9.75
CA ARG A 127 26.35 1.27 10.43
C ARG A 127 26.88 -0.11 10.05
N ASP A 128 26.50 -1.13 10.77
CA ASP A 128 26.76 -2.51 10.41
C ASP A 128 25.54 -3.19 9.76
N TRP A 129 25.83 -4.23 9.00
CA TRP A 129 24.88 -5.19 8.49
C TRP A 129 25.57 -6.57 8.58
N GLY A 130 25.37 -7.25 9.70
CA GLY A 130 26.15 -8.43 10.05
C GLY A 130 27.64 -8.12 10.19
N LYS A 131 28.47 -8.70 9.31
CA LYS A 131 29.93 -8.43 9.24
C LYS A 131 30.32 -7.39 8.18
N VAL A 132 29.32 -6.80 7.51
CA VAL A 132 29.54 -5.75 6.52
C VAL A 132 29.39 -4.39 7.22
N THR A 133 30.36 -3.50 6.98
CA THR A 133 30.26 -2.10 7.40
C THR A 133 29.69 -1.29 6.24
N LEU A 134 28.61 -0.56 6.50
CA LEU A 134 27.95 0.34 5.55
C LEU A 134 28.33 1.78 5.89
N THR A 135 28.94 2.49 4.94
CA THR A 135 29.25 3.91 5.07
C THR A 135 28.52 4.68 3.98
N THR A 136 27.61 5.59 4.35
CA THR A 136 26.87 6.44 3.39
C THR A 136 27.26 7.91 3.58
N LEU A 137 27.61 8.58 2.48
CA LEU A 137 27.81 10.02 2.40
C LEU A 137 26.60 10.66 1.72
N TYR A 138 26.05 11.68 2.35
CA TYR A 138 24.99 12.55 1.81
C TYR A 138 25.62 13.92 1.55
N GLU A 139 25.67 14.31 0.29
CA GLU A 139 26.35 15.51 -0.18
C GLU A 139 25.38 16.49 -0.79
N LEU A 140 25.39 17.75 -0.35
CA LEU A 140 24.63 18.84 -0.93
C LEU A 140 25.55 20.00 -1.30
N ASP A 141 25.60 20.34 -2.58
CA ASP A 141 26.32 21.50 -3.10
C ASP A 141 25.39 22.71 -3.27
N ALA A 142 25.93 23.92 -3.20
CA ALA A 142 25.23 25.13 -3.59
C ALA A 142 24.87 25.05 -5.09
N GLY A 143 23.64 25.42 -5.43
CA GLY A 143 23.15 25.35 -6.81
C GLY A 143 22.73 23.98 -7.30
N ALA A 144 23.03 22.90 -6.56
CA ALA A 144 22.60 21.56 -6.92
C ALA A 144 21.07 21.41 -6.84
N ASP A 145 20.49 20.67 -7.77
CA ASP A 145 19.07 20.29 -7.79
C ASP A 145 18.83 18.88 -7.26
N SER A 146 19.87 18.26 -6.70
CA SER A 146 19.84 16.90 -6.19
C SER A 146 20.83 16.70 -5.05
N ILE A 147 20.53 15.74 -4.20
CA ILE A 147 21.40 15.21 -3.15
C ILE A 147 22.20 14.09 -3.81
N LYS A 148 23.54 14.13 -3.67
CA LYS A 148 24.36 12.99 -4.04
C LYS A 148 24.48 12.06 -2.84
N MET A 149 24.15 10.79 -3.05
CA MET A 149 24.29 9.71 -2.08
C MET A 149 25.38 8.75 -2.55
N ARG A 150 26.29 8.39 -1.65
CA ARG A 150 27.37 7.43 -1.95
C ARG A 150 27.50 6.45 -0.79
N ALA A 151 27.04 5.21 -1.00
CA ALA A 151 27.15 4.13 -0.03
C ALA A 151 28.32 3.20 -0.37
N THR A 152 29.06 2.82 0.64
CA THR A 152 30.16 1.85 0.54
C THR A 152 29.85 0.68 1.47
N MET A 153 29.82 -0.53 0.91
CA MET A 153 29.78 -1.81 1.63
C MET A 153 31.21 -2.31 1.79
N HIS A 154 31.67 -2.54 3.03
CA HIS A 154 32.97 -3.19 3.30
C HIS A 154 32.75 -4.52 4.02
N ASN A 155 33.13 -5.64 3.42
CA ASN A 155 32.91 -6.97 3.97
C ASN A 155 34.06 -7.39 4.90
N GLY A 156 33.87 -7.33 6.20
CA GLY A 156 34.78 -7.86 7.21
C GLY A 156 34.59 -9.34 7.53
N GLY A 157 33.70 -10.04 6.81
CA GLY A 157 33.36 -11.45 7.02
C GLY A 157 33.74 -12.35 5.84
N ALA A 158 33.06 -13.49 5.73
CA ALA A 158 33.19 -14.42 4.60
C ALA A 158 32.61 -13.82 3.31
N ALA A 159 33.02 -14.37 2.15
CA ALA A 159 32.48 -13.98 0.85
C ALA A 159 30.97 -14.21 0.78
N MET A 160 30.24 -13.27 0.17
CA MET A 160 28.81 -13.29 -0.05
C MET A 160 28.51 -13.22 -1.56
N SER A 161 27.46 -13.90 -2.01
CA SER A 161 27.04 -13.91 -3.42
C SER A 161 25.51 -13.82 -3.53
N GLY A 162 25.04 -13.41 -4.70
CA GLY A 162 23.61 -13.30 -4.97
C GLY A 162 22.93 -12.09 -4.31
N LEU A 163 23.71 -11.09 -3.90
CA LEU A 163 23.19 -9.89 -3.24
C LEU A 163 22.48 -8.97 -4.24
N LEU A 164 21.41 -8.33 -3.79
CA LEU A 164 20.68 -7.26 -4.48
C LEU A 164 20.70 -6.00 -3.60
N SER A 165 21.58 -5.04 -3.93
CA SER A 165 21.75 -3.85 -3.11
C SER A 165 21.66 -2.58 -3.93
N GLY A 166 21.14 -1.51 -3.33
CA GLY A 166 20.99 -0.21 -3.97
C GLY A 166 20.26 0.79 -3.12
N PHE A 167 19.67 1.80 -3.74
CA PHE A 167 18.92 2.83 -3.07
C PHE A 167 17.42 2.65 -3.28
N THR A 168 16.66 2.98 -2.26
CA THR A 168 15.20 3.04 -2.31
C THR A 168 14.70 4.47 -2.26
N LEU A 169 13.51 4.69 -2.80
CA LEU A 169 12.74 5.93 -2.73
C LEU A 169 11.30 5.60 -2.35
N TRP A 170 10.89 5.96 -1.14
CA TRP A 170 9.53 5.80 -0.67
C TRP A 170 8.87 7.17 -0.54
N PRO A 171 7.95 7.52 -1.46
CA PRO A 171 7.26 8.80 -1.41
C PRO A 171 6.23 8.83 -0.29
N LYS A 172 6.00 10.00 0.29
CA LYS A 172 4.97 10.23 1.30
C LYS A 172 3.56 10.28 0.72
N ARG A 173 3.43 10.52 -0.57
CA ARG A 173 2.18 10.63 -1.32
C ARG A 173 2.47 10.61 -2.82
N GLY A 174 1.42 10.57 -3.64
CA GLY A 174 1.54 10.63 -5.09
C GLY A 174 1.63 9.25 -5.75
N TYR A 175 2.20 9.22 -6.91
CA TYR A 175 2.21 8.06 -7.81
C TYR A 175 3.62 7.70 -8.25
N PHE A 176 3.81 6.43 -8.62
CA PHE A 176 5.05 5.98 -9.24
C PHE A 176 4.92 5.92 -10.76
N PHE A 177 5.92 6.49 -11.46
CA PHE A 177 6.08 6.29 -12.90
C PHE A 177 6.83 5.00 -13.22
N GLY A 178 7.70 4.57 -12.33
CA GLY A 178 8.57 3.43 -12.56
C GLY A 178 9.86 3.80 -13.27
N VAL A 179 10.51 2.80 -13.86
CA VAL A 179 11.74 2.99 -14.65
C VAL A 179 11.35 3.04 -16.13
N PRO A 180 11.63 4.15 -16.87
CA PRO A 180 11.31 4.25 -18.28
C PRO A 180 11.90 3.09 -19.10
N GLY A 181 11.06 2.47 -19.92
CA GLY A 181 11.41 1.27 -20.68
C GLY A 181 10.97 -0.05 -20.04
N LEU A 182 10.49 0.00 -18.79
CA LEU A 182 9.79 -1.12 -18.17
C LEU A 182 8.28 -0.86 -18.22
N PRO A 183 7.44 -1.86 -18.56
CA PRO A 183 5.99 -1.68 -18.62
C PRO A 183 5.43 -1.48 -17.20
N GLY A 184 4.79 -0.33 -16.96
CA GLY A 184 4.12 -0.01 -15.69
C GLY A 184 5.05 0.00 -14.48
N VAL A 185 4.45 -0.12 -13.30
CA VAL A 185 5.16 -0.39 -12.04
C VAL A 185 5.53 -1.88 -12.03
N SER A 186 6.79 -2.22 -12.30
CA SER A 186 7.18 -3.61 -12.49
C SER A 186 8.33 -4.00 -11.57
N ARG A 187 8.34 -5.26 -11.17
CA ARG A 187 9.41 -5.91 -10.40
C ARG A 187 10.25 -6.77 -11.33
N GLY A 188 11.50 -7.00 -10.95
CA GLY A 188 12.40 -7.91 -11.62
C GLY A 188 13.55 -7.21 -12.34
N LYS A 189 14.05 -7.85 -13.38
CA LYS A 189 15.24 -7.38 -14.08
C LYS A 189 14.93 -6.19 -14.98
N ALA A 190 15.73 -5.13 -14.91
CA ALA A 190 15.58 -3.90 -15.66
C ALA A 190 16.19 -3.99 -17.08
N ASP A 191 16.00 -5.12 -17.77
CA ASP A 191 16.53 -5.33 -19.12
C ASP A 191 15.85 -4.37 -20.11
N GLY A 192 16.65 -3.64 -20.86
CA GLY A 192 16.18 -2.73 -21.89
C GLY A 192 15.61 -1.41 -21.36
N ALA A 193 15.86 -1.03 -20.08
CA ALA A 193 15.47 0.27 -19.54
C ALA A 193 16.02 1.43 -20.39
N LEU A 194 15.17 2.40 -20.71
CA LEU A 194 15.52 3.58 -21.51
C LEU A 194 16.23 4.66 -20.69
N ALA A 195 16.05 4.66 -19.37
CA ALA A 195 16.65 5.62 -18.45
C ALA A 195 16.90 4.96 -17.07
N ASP A 196 17.95 5.45 -16.38
CA ASP A 196 18.36 4.94 -15.06
C ASP A 196 17.73 5.76 -13.93
N ARG A 197 16.40 5.89 -13.92
CA ARG A 197 15.68 6.66 -12.92
C ARG A 197 14.33 6.08 -12.61
N ALA A 198 13.93 6.18 -11.34
CA ALA A 198 12.55 6.03 -10.90
C ALA A 198 12.00 7.41 -10.48
N VAL A 199 10.70 7.63 -10.62
CA VAL A 199 10.06 8.91 -10.33
C VAL A 199 8.79 8.68 -9.52
N ALA A 200 8.70 9.35 -8.37
CA ALA A 200 7.46 9.57 -7.66
C ALA A 200 6.96 10.99 -7.95
N TYR A 201 5.66 11.15 -8.16
CA TYR A 201 5.10 12.44 -8.58
C TYR A 201 3.65 12.63 -8.13
N ASP A 202 3.25 13.90 -8.05
CA ASP A 202 1.86 14.34 -8.00
C ASP A 202 1.75 15.66 -8.79
N GLU A 203 0.62 16.33 -8.77
CA GLU A 203 0.44 17.62 -9.47
C GLU A 203 1.43 18.68 -8.96
N ASP A 204 1.77 18.66 -7.65
CA ASP A 204 2.55 19.69 -6.95
C ASP A 204 4.00 19.33 -6.64
N PHE A 205 4.46 18.09 -6.97
CA PHE A 205 5.85 17.68 -6.78
C PHE A 205 6.31 16.58 -7.73
N THR A 206 7.63 16.45 -7.86
CA THR A 206 8.34 15.26 -8.34
C THR A 206 9.50 14.96 -7.41
N VAL A 207 9.74 13.67 -7.15
CA VAL A 207 11.00 13.18 -6.58
C VAL A 207 11.53 12.11 -7.50
N SER A 208 12.80 12.19 -7.88
CA SER A 208 13.41 11.17 -8.73
C SER A 208 14.70 10.64 -8.13
N LEU A 209 14.84 9.33 -8.21
CA LEU A 209 16.06 8.61 -7.85
C LEU A 209 16.79 8.19 -9.14
N HIS A 210 17.96 8.75 -9.37
CA HIS A 210 18.83 8.42 -10.50
C HIS A 210 19.89 7.44 -10.03
N ALA A 211 19.86 6.20 -10.52
CA ALA A 211 20.81 5.16 -10.17
C ALA A 211 21.32 4.46 -11.46
N PRO A 212 22.50 4.84 -11.99
CA PRO A 212 22.97 4.43 -13.31
C PRO A 212 23.45 2.97 -13.39
N TYR A 213 23.20 2.19 -12.38
CA TYR A 213 23.57 0.78 -12.31
C TYR A 213 22.40 -0.16 -12.11
N THR A 214 21.16 0.36 -12.20
CA THR A 214 19.96 -0.43 -11.95
C THR A 214 19.85 -1.59 -12.92
N ASP A 215 19.87 -2.81 -12.38
CA ASP A 215 19.68 -4.05 -13.13
C ASP A 215 18.57 -4.92 -12.51
N HIS A 216 18.02 -4.50 -11.38
CA HIS A 216 16.90 -5.14 -10.71
C HIS A 216 15.99 -4.11 -10.05
N ILE A 217 14.68 -4.29 -10.19
CA ILE A 217 13.65 -3.44 -9.60
C ILE A 217 12.85 -4.27 -8.62
N GLY A 218 12.80 -3.82 -7.37
CA GLY A 218 11.96 -4.37 -6.32
C GLY A 218 10.78 -3.45 -6.00
N ASP A 219 9.85 -3.97 -5.28
CA ASP A 219 8.74 -3.30 -4.62
C ASP A 219 8.07 -2.18 -5.44
N GLY A 220 7.56 -2.54 -6.60
CA GLY A 220 6.83 -1.61 -7.45
C GLY A 220 7.66 -0.45 -8.02
N SER A 221 8.97 -0.64 -8.26
CA SER A 221 9.94 0.34 -8.74
C SER A 221 10.41 1.37 -7.71
N MET A 222 10.08 1.19 -6.43
CA MET A 222 10.63 1.99 -5.32
C MET A 222 12.10 1.64 -5.05
N ASP A 223 12.47 0.39 -5.25
CA ASP A 223 13.80 -0.14 -4.96
C ASP A 223 14.61 -0.36 -6.23
N MET A 224 15.72 0.36 -6.36
CA MET A 224 16.61 0.29 -7.51
C MET A 224 17.91 -0.42 -7.11
N TYR A 225 18.04 -1.69 -7.48
CA TYR A 225 19.13 -2.55 -7.05
C TYR A 225 20.10 -2.90 -8.16
N ARG A 226 21.32 -3.30 -7.71
CA ARG A 226 22.33 -3.97 -8.51
C ARG A 226 22.55 -5.37 -7.96
N ALA A 227 22.55 -6.37 -8.84
CA ALA A 227 22.99 -7.71 -8.52
C ALA A 227 24.51 -7.75 -8.36
N HIS A 228 25.02 -8.33 -7.27
CA HIS A 228 26.46 -8.37 -7.01
C HIS A 228 26.87 -9.51 -6.07
N ALA A 229 28.18 -9.67 -5.96
CA ALA A 229 28.83 -10.44 -4.91
C ALA A 229 29.77 -9.51 -4.12
N LEU A 230 30.21 -9.92 -2.95
CA LEU A 230 31.12 -9.17 -2.09
C LEU A 230 32.12 -10.15 -1.45
N ALA A 231 33.36 -10.17 -1.96
CA ALA A 231 34.38 -11.05 -1.43
C ALA A 231 34.82 -10.64 -0.01
N ALA A 232 35.48 -11.54 0.70
CA ALA A 232 36.06 -11.21 2.01
C ALA A 232 37.08 -10.07 1.87
N GLY A 233 36.97 -9.02 2.68
CA GLY A 233 37.79 -7.81 2.63
C GLY A 233 37.47 -6.86 1.48
N GLU A 234 36.51 -7.17 0.59
CA GLU A 234 36.16 -6.31 -0.53
C GLU A 234 35.35 -5.10 -0.05
N SER A 235 35.52 -3.96 -0.73
CA SER A 235 34.66 -2.78 -0.64
C SER A 235 34.01 -2.52 -1.97
N ARG A 236 32.68 -2.28 -1.94
CA ARG A 236 31.88 -1.93 -3.12
C ARG A 236 31.15 -0.63 -2.91
N VAL A 237 31.14 0.22 -3.94
CA VAL A 237 30.53 1.56 -3.89
C VAL A 237 29.30 1.60 -4.79
N PHE A 238 28.25 2.25 -4.27
CA PHE A 238 27.01 2.58 -4.96
C PHE A 238 26.80 4.08 -4.92
N GLU A 239 26.38 4.67 -6.02
CA GLU A 239 26.08 6.10 -6.09
C GLU A 239 24.68 6.32 -6.67
N ALA A 240 23.96 7.29 -6.13
CA ALA A 240 22.68 7.75 -6.63
C ALA A 240 22.50 9.25 -6.38
N TRP A 241 21.54 9.84 -7.09
CA TRP A 241 21.16 11.23 -6.92
C TRP A 241 19.66 11.30 -6.69
N LEU A 242 19.27 11.88 -5.55
CA LEU A 242 17.88 12.13 -5.19
C LEU A 242 17.54 13.58 -5.54
N GLN A 243 16.68 13.79 -6.54
CA GLN A 243 16.26 15.09 -7.05
C GLN A 243 14.83 15.38 -6.65
N VAL A 244 14.51 16.64 -6.32
CA VAL A 244 13.15 17.07 -6.03
C VAL A 244 12.75 18.28 -6.88
N GLY A 245 11.51 18.29 -7.38
CA GLY A 245 10.88 19.36 -8.12
C GLY A 245 9.60 19.85 -7.46
N ALA A 246 9.19 21.10 -7.74
CA ALA A 246 8.02 21.74 -7.15
C ALA A 246 6.76 21.65 -8.06
N SER A 247 6.68 20.63 -8.86
CA SER A 247 5.51 20.31 -9.72
C SER A 247 5.66 18.91 -10.28
N GLY A 248 4.58 18.31 -10.77
CA GLY A 248 4.59 17.00 -11.46
C GLY A 248 5.28 16.98 -12.83
N ASP A 249 6.15 17.92 -13.12
CA ASP A 249 6.85 18.09 -14.41
C ASP A 249 8.17 17.30 -14.45
N LEU A 250 8.35 16.43 -15.43
CA LEU A 250 9.60 15.68 -15.60
C LEU A 250 10.67 16.42 -16.43
N LYS A 251 10.42 17.65 -16.88
CA LYS A 251 11.42 18.47 -17.59
C LYS A 251 12.75 18.60 -16.79
N PRO A 252 12.74 18.91 -15.47
CA PRO A 252 13.96 18.96 -14.67
C PRO A 252 14.68 17.59 -14.57
N VAL A 253 13.91 16.50 -14.49
CA VAL A 253 14.43 15.12 -14.35
C VAL A 253 15.18 14.71 -15.63
N VAL A 254 14.61 14.97 -16.81
CA VAL A 254 15.24 14.72 -18.11
C VAL A 254 16.48 15.61 -18.30
N ALA A 255 16.42 16.88 -17.89
CA ALA A 255 17.57 17.78 -17.96
C ALA A 255 18.73 17.30 -17.08
N ALA A 256 18.45 16.80 -15.88
CA ALA A 256 19.46 16.23 -14.99
C ALA A 256 20.13 14.97 -15.59
N GLU A 257 19.36 14.08 -16.23
CA GLU A 257 19.90 12.91 -16.91
C GLU A 257 20.81 13.31 -18.09
N ILE A 258 20.36 14.25 -18.94
CA ILE A 258 21.17 14.79 -20.04
C ILE A 258 22.50 15.32 -19.52
N ALA A 259 22.48 16.12 -18.45
CA ALA A 259 23.67 16.70 -17.87
C ALA A 259 24.62 15.65 -17.28
N ARG A 260 24.11 14.70 -16.48
CA ARG A 260 24.93 13.63 -15.83
C ARG A 260 25.56 12.71 -16.85
N LYS A 261 24.84 12.33 -17.89
CA LYS A 261 25.32 11.44 -18.95
C LYS A 261 26.02 12.19 -20.09
N ARG A 262 26.08 13.52 -20.03
CA ARG A 262 26.66 14.40 -21.08
C ARG A 262 26.08 14.09 -22.47
N MET A 263 24.75 13.91 -22.53
CA MET A 263 24.08 13.54 -23.77
C MET A 263 23.97 14.74 -24.70
N ALA A 264 24.16 14.53 -26.02
CA ALA A 264 23.79 15.51 -27.01
C ALA A 264 22.27 15.69 -27.03
N ALA A 265 21.76 16.92 -26.98
CA ALA A 265 20.34 17.21 -26.84
C ALA A 265 19.87 18.34 -27.77
N GLY A 266 18.60 18.33 -28.12
CA GLY A 266 17.87 19.39 -28.81
C GLY A 266 16.63 19.82 -28.01
N ILE A 267 15.91 20.83 -28.48
CA ILE A 267 14.70 21.35 -27.84
C ILE A 267 13.48 20.96 -28.67
N VAL A 268 12.43 20.48 -28.05
CA VAL A 268 11.10 20.34 -28.64
C VAL A 268 10.17 21.36 -27.99
N ARG A 269 9.38 22.06 -28.79
CA ARG A 269 8.41 23.08 -28.33
C ARG A 269 7.15 23.09 -29.19
N GLY A 270 6.06 23.63 -28.69
CA GLY A 270 4.82 23.74 -29.46
C GLY A 270 3.69 24.33 -28.68
N ALA A 271 2.51 24.35 -29.31
CA ALA A 271 1.25 24.80 -28.74
C ALA A 271 0.21 23.68 -28.73
N VAL A 272 -0.75 23.77 -27.78
CA VAL A 272 -1.86 22.83 -27.63
C VAL A 272 -3.16 23.60 -27.56
N THR A 273 -4.11 23.23 -28.43
CA THR A 273 -5.45 23.80 -28.47
C THR A 273 -6.52 22.70 -28.53
N LEU A 274 -7.74 23.06 -28.21
CA LEU A 274 -8.90 22.21 -28.46
C LEU A 274 -9.18 22.15 -29.98
N ALA A 275 -9.86 21.08 -30.41
CA ALA A 275 -10.31 20.92 -31.81
C ALA A 275 -11.18 22.10 -32.32
N GLY A 276 -11.90 22.77 -31.43
CA GLY A 276 -12.64 24.01 -31.73
C GLY A 276 -11.85 25.32 -31.66
N GLY A 277 -10.50 25.27 -31.47
CA GLY A 277 -9.64 26.44 -31.40
C GLY A 277 -9.50 27.06 -30.00
N GLY A 278 -10.11 26.50 -28.96
CA GLY A 278 -9.98 26.97 -27.57
C GLY A 278 -8.60 26.66 -27.00
N GLN A 279 -8.11 27.49 -26.10
CA GLN A 279 -6.83 27.28 -25.39
C GLN A 279 -6.98 26.19 -24.34
N VAL A 280 -5.95 25.36 -24.16
CA VAL A 280 -5.81 24.40 -23.06
C VAL A 280 -4.85 25.00 -22.04
N ASP A 281 -5.34 25.35 -20.83
CA ASP A 281 -4.54 26.11 -19.87
C ASP A 281 -3.33 25.33 -19.33
N ALA A 282 -3.49 24.06 -19.01
CA ALA A 282 -2.48 23.18 -18.42
C ALA A 282 -2.36 21.88 -19.22
N PRO A 283 -1.87 21.93 -20.49
CA PRO A 283 -1.66 20.70 -21.25
C PRO A 283 -0.49 19.91 -20.70
N VAL A 284 -0.56 18.61 -20.86
CA VAL A 284 0.54 17.66 -20.58
C VAL A 284 0.95 17.02 -21.89
N ILE A 285 2.23 17.09 -22.21
CA ILE A 285 2.79 16.44 -23.37
C ILE A 285 3.57 15.22 -22.90
N VAL A 286 3.09 14.04 -23.27
CA VAL A 286 3.76 12.76 -23.00
C VAL A 286 4.73 12.49 -24.14
N ILE A 287 5.91 12.04 -23.76
CA ILE A 287 7.01 11.68 -24.64
C ILE A 287 7.21 10.16 -24.57
N GLU A 288 7.16 9.53 -25.73
CA GLU A 288 7.46 8.11 -25.90
C GLU A 288 8.80 7.94 -26.61
N LYS A 289 9.57 6.95 -26.19
CA LYS A 289 10.78 6.49 -26.86
C LYS A 289 10.66 4.99 -27.09
N GLN A 290 10.87 4.53 -28.32
CA GLN A 290 10.65 3.13 -28.69
C GLN A 290 9.23 2.63 -28.35
N ARG A 291 8.21 3.49 -28.44
CA ARG A 291 6.81 3.25 -28.06
C ARG A 291 6.61 2.95 -26.57
N GLN A 292 7.56 3.34 -25.72
CA GLN A 292 7.44 3.22 -24.27
C GLN A 292 7.42 4.61 -23.65
N PRO A 293 6.63 4.84 -22.61
CA PRO A 293 6.65 6.10 -21.88
C PRO A 293 8.07 6.44 -21.41
N TYR A 294 8.53 7.64 -21.73
CA TYR A 294 9.86 8.12 -21.38
C TYR A 294 9.83 9.27 -20.40
N ALA A 295 8.97 10.26 -20.65
CA ALA A 295 8.79 11.44 -19.80
C ALA A 295 7.49 12.15 -20.15
N TRP A 296 7.16 13.20 -19.41
CA TRP A 296 6.16 14.20 -19.77
C TRP A 296 6.61 15.59 -19.35
N VAL A 297 5.99 16.61 -19.94
CA VAL A 297 6.19 18.00 -19.57
C VAL A 297 4.85 18.69 -19.35
N LEU A 298 4.78 19.52 -18.31
CA LEU A 298 3.61 20.35 -18.05
C LEU A 298 3.70 21.65 -18.87
N GLY A 299 2.72 21.84 -19.76
CA GLY A 299 2.57 23.08 -20.50
C GLY A 299 1.91 24.18 -19.67
N ARG A 300 2.03 25.41 -20.12
CA ARG A 300 1.40 26.56 -19.48
C ARG A 300 0.79 27.47 -20.55
N LYS A 301 -0.46 27.89 -20.38
CA LYS A 301 -1.18 28.73 -21.32
C LYS A 301 -1.10 28.20 -22.76
N GLY A 302 -1.32 26.88 -22.91
CA GLY A 302 -1.28 26.22 -24.20
C GLY A 302 0.13 25.96 -24.77
N GLY A 303 1.19 26.53 -24.23
CA GLY A 303 2.56 26.35 -24.74
C GLY A 303 3.36 25.33 -23.94
N TYR A 304 4.34 24.66 -24.56
CA TYR A 304 5.30 23.78 -23.91
C TYR A 304 6.68 23.84 -24.55
N ASP A 305 7.70 23.49 -23.78
CA ASP A 305 9.05 23.24 -24.26
C ASP A 305 9.79 22.25 -23.36
N LEU A 306 10.66 21.43 -23.94
CA LEU A 306 11.57 20.60 -23.16
C LEU A 306 12.83 20.24 -23.97
N ALA A 307 13.96 19.99 -23.27
CA ALA A 307 15.14 19.40 -23.85
C ALA A 307 15.01 17.87 -23.86
N LEU A 308 15.34 17.24 -24.98
CA LEU A 308 15.42 15.79 -25.13
C LEU A 308 16.78 15.36 -25.68
N PRO A 309 17.32 14.19 -25.29
CA PRO A 309 18.46 13.61 -25.98
C PRO A 309 18.20 13.50 -27.48
N ALA A 310 19.24 13.64 -28.31
CA ALA A 310 19.11 13.45 -29.76
C ALA A 310 18.59 12.04 -30.08
N GLY A 311 17.61 11.94 -30.99
CA GLY A 311 16.97 10.68 -31.35
C GLY A 311 15.51 10.83 -31.79
N ASP A 312 14.84 9.70 -31.96
CA ASP A 312 13.46 9.62 -32.42
C ASP A 312 12.50 9.39 -31.26
N TYR A 313 11.39 10.14 -31.26
CA TYR A 313 10.36 10.11 -30.23
C TYR A 313 8.96 10.18 -30.85
N GLY A 314 7.96 9.69 -30.12
CA GLY A 314 6.55 9.99 -30.30
C GLY A 314 6.11 10.98 -29.22
N LEU A 315 5.27 11.97 -29.61
CA LEU A 315 4.68 12.92 -28.66
C LEU A 315 3.18 12.95 -28.84
N TYR A 316 2.44 12.96 -27.72
CA TYR A 316 1.02 13.28 -27.72
C TYR A 316 0.67 14.26 -26.60
N ALA A 317 -0.36 15.05 -26.81
CA ALA A 317 -0.89 15.98 -25.82
C ALA A 317 -2.13 15.43 -25.15
N THR A 318 -2.34 15.79 -23.91
CA THR A 318 -3.56 15.55 -23.13
C THR A 318 -3.72 16.65 -22.08
N ALA A 319 -4.80 16.60 -21.31
CA ALA A 319 -4.99 17.44 -20.11
C ALA A 319 -5.99 16.72 -19.17
N LYS A 320 -6.23 17.28 -17.98
CA LYS A 320 -7.10 16.67 -16.97
C LYS A 320 -8.48 16.35 -17.53
N ASN A 321 -8.81 15.05 -17.60
CA ASN A 321 -10.04 14.51 -18.18
C ASN A 321 -10.32 14.87 -19.66
N HIS A 322 -9.33 15.37 -20.40
CA HIS A 322 -9.44 15.63 -21.83
C HIS A 322 -9.10 14.39 -22.65
N SER A 323 -9.51 14.39 -23.92
CA SER A 323 -9.03 13.39 -24.87
C SER A 323 -7.51 13.46 -25.02
N GLN A 324 -6.92 12.36 -25.44
CA GLN A 324 -5.54 12.29 -25.89
C GLN A 324 -5.49 12.68 -27.39
N SER A 325 -4.48 13.47 -27.80
CA SER A 325 -4.22 13.75 -29.21
C SER A 325 -3.66 12.53 -29.95
N GLU A 326 -3.58 12.61 -31.27
CA GLU A 326 -2.74 11.69 -32.02
C GLU A 326 -1.28 11.78 -31.60
N THR A 327 -0.55 10.64 -31.65
CA THR A 327 0.90 10.62 -31.40
C THR A 327 1.66 11.09 -32.67
N LEU A 328 2.35 12.21 -32.54
CA LEU A 328 3.15 12.79 -33.62
C LEU A 328 4.64 12.38 -33.49
N PRO A 329 5.29 11.90 -34.55
CA PRO A 329 6.71 11.61 -34.53
C PRO A 329 7.54 12.89 -34.52
N VAL A 330 8.66 12.88 -33.80
CA VAL A 330 9.68 13.93 -33.80
C VAL A 330 11.09 13.35 -33.84
N HIS A 331 11.92 13.88 -34.73
CA HIS A 331 13.36 13.62 -34.74
C HIS A 331 14.07 14.79 -34.06
N VAL A 332 14.73 14.55 -32.93
CA VAL A 332 15.46 15.56 -32.15
C VAL A 332 16.92 15.57 -32.59
N VAL A 333 17.35 16.74 -33.10
CA VAL A 333 18.74 16.97 -33.54
C VAL A 333 19.46 17.78 -32.46
N ALA A 334 20.69 17.40 -32.13
CA ALA A 334 21.50 18.09 -31.13
C ALA A 334 21.69 19.57 -31.49
N GLY A 335 21.44 20.46 -30.52
CA GLY A 335 21.55 21.92 -30.68
C GLY A 335 20.46 22.58 -31.51
N ALA A 336 19.51 21.83 -32.08
CA ALA A 336 18.40 22.33 -32.87
C ALA A 336 17.08 22.37 -32.07
N ALA A 337 16.10 23.15 -32.59
CA ALA A 337 14.73 23.17 -32.08
C ALA A 337 13.77 22.53 -33.10
N ALA A 338 12.90 21.64 -32.62
CA ALA A 338 11.79 21.07 -33.37
C ALA A 338 10.47 21.66 -32.85
N VAL A 339 9.50 21.86 -33.73
CA VAL A 339 8.15 22.36 -33.37
C VAL A 339 7.14 21.25 -33.60
N ARG A 340 6.26 21.01 -32.63
CA ARG A 340 5.09 20.14 -32.73
C ARG A 340 3.91 20.78 -32.03
N ASP A 341 2.88 21.06 -32.79
CA ASP A 341 1.63 21.65 -32.30
C ASP A 341 0.54 20.58 -32.31
N PHE A 342 -0.41 20.68 -31.36
CA PHE A 342 -1.56 19.79 -31.22
C PHE A 342 -2.84 20.61 -31.22
N HIS A 343 -3.83 20.24 -32.06
CA HIS A 343 -5.04 21.02 -32.30
C HIS A 343 -6.32 20.20 -32.20
N ASP A 344 -6.24 19.00 -31.64
CA ASP A 344 -7.26 17.95 -31.70
C ASP A 344 -7.81 17.50 -30.34
N LEU A 345 -7.41 18.14 -29.23
CA LEU A 345 -7.93 17.80 -27.92
C LEU A 345 -9.41 18.10 -27.79
N GLN A 346 -10.16 17.17 -27.18
CA GLN A 346 -11.57 17.35 -26.87
C GLN A 346 -11.75 17.67 -25.38
N PRO A 347 -12.68 18.58 -25.00
CA PRO A 347 -12.96 18.91 -23.61
C PRO A 347 -13.59 17.69 -22.88
N PRO A 348 -13.53 17.65 -21.53
CA PRO A 348 -14.12 16.58 -20.74
C PRO A 348 -15.62 16.40 -20.96
N GLY A 349 -16.09 15.14 -20.90
CA GLY A 349 -17.47 14.81 -20.60
C GLY A 349 -17.60 14.31 -19.16
N SER A 350 -18.77 13.78 -18.80
CA SER A 350 -19.00 13.17 -17.49
C SER A 350 -19.98 12.01 -17.57
N ILE A 351 -19.90 11.09 -16.58
CA ILE A 351 -20.86 10.00 -16.41
C ILE A 351 -21.48 10.11 -15.02
N SER A 352 -22.83 10.05 -14.99
CA SER A 352 -23.61 9.96 -13.75
C SER A 352 -24.11 8.54 -13.58
N TRP A 353 -23.55 7.81 -12.60
CA TRP A 353 -23.86 6.43 -12.31
C TRP A 353 -24.97 6.26 -11.29
N SER A 354 -25.77 5.19 -11.46
CA SER A 354 -26.75 4.72 -10.49
C SER A 354 -26.64 3.20 -10.37
N VAL A 355 -26.29 2.69 -9.20
CA VAL A 355 -26.12 1.25 -8.93
C VAL A 355 -27.12 0.81 -7.85
N VAL A 356 -27.91 -0.21 -8.14
CA VAL A 356 -28.94 -0.75 -7.24
C VAL A 356 -28.87 -2.28 -7.19
N ASP A 357 -29.29 -2.85 -6.08
CA ASP A 357 -29.58 -4.28 -5.97
C ASP A 357 -30.79 -4.65 -6.85
N ALA A 358 -30.62 -5.64 -7.73
CA ALA A 358 -31.63 -6.02 -8.72
C ALA A 358 -32.93 -6.53 -8.10
N ARG A 359 -32.85 -7.18 -6.93
CA ARG A 359 -34.00 -7.78 -6.25
C ARG A 359 -34.77 -6.77 -5.42
N THR A 360 -34.08 -5.86 -4.73
CA THR A 360 -34.68 -4.95 -3.75
C THR A 360 -34.85 -3.52 -4.27
N GLY A 361 -34.17 -3.15 -5.37
CA GLY A 361 -34.09 -1.80 -5.90
C GLY A 361 -33.34 -0.80 -5.00
N LYS A 362 -32.74 -1.27 -3.89
CA LYS A 362 -32.00 -0.41 -2.97
C LYS A 362 -30.62 -0.07 -3.52
N PRO A 363 -30.12 1.16 -3.29
CA PRO A 363 -28.76 1.54 -3.67
C PRO A 363 -27.71 0.64 -3.00
N VAL A 364 -26.66 0.27 -3.76
CA VAL A 364 -25.52 -0.51 -3.28
C VAL A 364 -24.20 0.17 -3.62
N ASP A 365 -23.20 -0.01 -2.77
CA ASP A 365 -21.85 0.48 -3.05
C ASP A 365 -21.19 -0.38 -4.13
N ALA A 366 -20.40 0.27 -4.97
CA ALA A 366 -19.75 -0.39 -6.10
C ALA A 366 -18.41 0.24 -6.44
N ARG A 367 -17.50 -0.59 -6.95
CA ARG A 367 -16.26 -0.23 -7.64
C ARG A 367 -16.53 -0.25 -9.14
N ILE A 368 -16.09 0.80 -9.85
CA ILE A 368 -16.27 0.96 -11.29
C ILE A 368 -14.88 1.22 -11.88
N SER A 369 -14.37 0.31 -12.70
CA SER A 369 -13.04 0.39 -13.28
C SER A 369 -13.10 0.40 -14.80
N ILE A 370 -12.25 1.18 -15.45
CA ILE A 370 -12.11 1.19 -16.92
C ILE A 370 -11.40 -0.11 -17.32
N ALA A 371 -12.10 -0.98 -18.03
CA ALA A 371 -11.53 -2.18 -18.62
C ALA A 371 -10.96 -1.91 -20.03
N GLU A 372 -11.66 -1.07 -20.80
CA GLU A 372 -11.24 -0.63 -22.14
C GLU A 372 -11.63 0.83 -22.32
N GLY A 373 -10.75 1.62 -22.95
CA GLY A 373 -10.95 3.04 -23.22
C GLY A 373 -9.68 3.84 -22.97
N GLN A 374 -9.82 5.15 -22.99
CA GLN A 374 -8.70 6.03 -22.70
C GLN A 374 -8.38 6.06 -21.21
N THR A 375 -7.13 5.69 -20.86
CA THR A 375 -6.60 5.78 -19.51
C THR A 375 -5.41 6.75 -19.49
N PRO A 376 -5.33 7.69 -18.54
CA PRO A 376 -4.20 8.62 -18.49
C PRO A 376 -2.93 7.88 -18.01
N LEU A 377 -1.80 8.15 -18.67
CA LEU A 377 -0.49 7.73 -18.17
C LEU A 377 -0.10 8.50 -16.90
N VAL A 378 -0.42 9.79 -16.88
CA VAL A 378 -0.12 10.68 -15.75
C VAL A 378 -1.36 10.71 -14.85
N GLU A 379 -1.30 10.07 -13.70
CA GLU A 379 -2.47 9.68 -12.92
C GLU A 379 -3.26 10.82 -12.30
N PHE A 380 -2.62 11.96 -12.01
CA PHE A 380 -3.38 13.14 -11.55
C PHE A 380 -4.26 13.77 -12.66
N LEU A 381 -4.13 13.34 -13.92
CA LEU A 381 -4.98 13.79 -15.03
C LEU A 381 -6.33 13.06 -15.10
N GLY A 382 -6.48 11.95 -14.40
CA GLY A 382 -7.73 11.17 -14.33
C GLY A 382 -7.51 9.82 -13.68
N ARG A 383 -8.57 9.20 -13.18
CA ARG A 383 -8.55 7.89 -12.55
C ARG A 383 -8.98 6.80 -13.53
N THR A 384 -8.56 5.58 -13.25
CA THR A 384 -9.01 4.36 -13.94
C THR A 384 -10.01 3.56 -13.12
N THR A 385 -10.04 3.80 -11.81
CA THR A 385 -10.93 3.14 -10.85
C THR A 385 -11.64 4.21 -10.02
N PHE A 386 -12.92 3.97 -9.76
CA PHE A 386 -13.83 4.88 -9.08
C PHE A 386 -14.71 4.09 -8.12
N PHE A 387 -15.22 4.74 -7.09
CA PHE A 387 -16.13 4.16 -6.10
C PHE A 387 -17.38 5.05 -5.94
N THR A 388 -18.51 4.41 -5.65
CA THR A 388 -19.73 5.15 -5.28
C THR A 388 -19.49 6.03 -4.05
N GLU A 389 -20.26 7.11 -3.94
CA GLU A 389 -20.04 8.14 -2.92
C GLU A 389 -20.48 7.69 -1.52
N LEU A 390 -19.81 8.20 -0.51
CA LEU A 390 -20.14 7.90 0.89
C LEU A 390 -21.53 8.42 1.30
N ASP A 391 -21.87 9.63 0.87
CA ASP A 391 -23.11 10.29 1.30
C ASP A 391 -24.29 10.00 0.35
N ARG A 392 -24.02 9.56 -0.87
CA ARG A 392 -25.01 9.17 -1.88
C ARG A 392 -24.81 7.73 -2.32
N LYS A 393 -25.17 6.78 -1.47
CA LYS A 393 -25.02 5.34 -1.72
C LYS A 393 -25.51 4.95 -3.12
N GLY A 394 -24.74 4.20 -3.86
CA GLY A 394 -25.04 3.77 -5.22
C GLY A 394 -24.97 4.86 -6.28
N ARG A 395 -24.46 6.06 -5.96
CA ARG A 395 -24.29 7.17 -6.90
C ARG A 395 -22.83 7.53 -7.06
N LEU A 396 -22.50 7.99 -8.28
CA LEU A 396 -21.18 8.53 -8.61
C LEU A 396 -21.32 9.47 -9.79
N ASP A 397 -20.83 10.72 -9.65
CA ASP A 397 -20.66 11.64 -10.78
C ASP A 397 -19.17 11.78 -11.06
N MET A 398 -18.71 11.38 -12.25
CA MET A 398 -17.30 11.39 -12.60
C MET A 398 -17.02 12.10 -13.90
N PRO A 399 -16.13 13.09 -13.91
CA PRO A 399 -15.61 13.68 -15.16
C PRO A 399 -14.66 12.66 -15.82
N ILE A 400 -14.72 12.55 -17.15
CA ILE A 400 -13.90 11.61 -17.91
C ILE A 400 -13.62 12.17 -19.31
N ALA A 401 -12.55 11.73 -19.93
CA ALA A 401 -12.27 12.05 -21.33
C ALA A 401 -13.39 11.57 -22.25
N PRO A 402 -13.77 12.32 -23.30
CA PRO A 402 -14.73 11.82 -24.26
C PRO A 402 -14.18 10.60 -24.99
N GLY A 403 -15.04 9.61 -25.20
CA GLY A 403 -14.64 8.34 -25.82
C GLY A 403 -15.65 7.23 -25.63
N ARG A 404 -15.26 6.04 -26.06
CA ARG A 404 -15.97 4.79 -25.80
C ARG A 404 -15.24 4.02 -24.73
N TYR A 405 -16.00 3.52 -23.75
CA TYR A 405 -15.47 2.82 -22.59
C TYR A 405 -16.21 1.50 -22.39
N ARG A 406 -15.47 0.50 -21.95
CA ARG A 406 -16.01 -0.67 -21.27
C ARG A 406 -15.59 -0.59 -19.81
N PHE A 407 -16.57 -0.57 -18.93
CA PHE A 407 -16.35 -0.57 -17.50
C PHE A 407 -16.60 -1.95 -16.92
N THR A 408 -15.76 -2.33 -15.94
CA THR A 408 -16.05 -3.44 -15.02
C THR A 408 -16.67 -2.84 -13.76
N LEU A 409 -17.90 -3.25 -13.45
CA LEU A 409 -18.59 -2.89 -12.21
C LEU A 409 -18.59 -4.09 -11.27
N SER A 410 -18.18 -3.88 -10.03
CA SER A 410 -18.18 -4.87 -8.95
C SER A 410 -18.85 -4.29 -7.69
N SER A 411 -19.74 -5.08 -7.09
CA SER A 411 -20.33 -4.81 -5.78
C SER A 411 -20.22 -6.08 -4.94
N GLY A 412 -19.51 -6.01 -3.81
CA GLY A 412 -19.21 -7.21 -3.02
C GLY A 412 -17.97 -7.99 -3.46
N GLY A 413 -17.08 -7.39 -4.28
CA GLY A 413 -15.74 -7.91 -4.61
C GLY A 413 -15.70 -9.26 -5.36
N GLY A 414 -16.83 -9.72 -5.94
CA GLY A 414 -16.93 -11.04 -6.56
C GLY A 414 -17.28 -12.18 -5.58
N PHE A 415 -17.45 -11.88 -4.30
CA PHE A 415 -17.88 -12.86 -3.27
C PHE A 415 -19.39 -12.97 -3.16
N LEU A 416 -20.10 -11.87 -3.44
CA LEU A 416 -21.54 -11.76 -3.21
C LEU A 416 -22.34 -11.64 -4.50
N ALA A 417 -21.72 -11.19 -5.58
CA ALA A 417 -22.32 -10.98 -6.90
C ALA A 417 -21.28 -11.09 -8.00
N ASP A 418 -21.72 -11.43 -9.19
CA ASP A 418 -20.87 -11.42 -10.39
C ASP A 418 -20.44 -10.00 -10.77
N ARG A 419 -19.24 -9.88 -11.34
CA ARG A 419 -18.75 -8.65 -11.97
C ARG A 419 -19.47 -8.44 -13.30
N GLN A 420 -19.85 -7.20 -13.59
CA GLN A 420 -20.57 -6.83 -14.80
C GLN A 420 -19.68 -6.00 -15.73
N GLN A 421 -19.89 -6.19 -17.06
CA GLN A 421 -19.27 -5.35 -18.07
C GLN A 421 -20.33 -4.42 -18.64
N LEU A 422 -20.02 -3.12 -18.76
CA LEU A 422 -20.94 -2.06 -19.21
C LEU A 422 -20.23 -1.18 -20.24
N ASP A 423 -20.81 -1.08 -21.43
CA ASP A 423 -20.32 -0.21 -22.49
C ASP A 423 -20.99 1.17 -22.38
N VAL A 424 -20.20 2.24 -22.28
CA VAL A 424 -20.66 3.62 -22.18
C VAL A 424 -19.88 4.48 -23.16
N SER A 425 -20.58 5.37 -23.89
CA SER A 425 -19.97 6.36 -24.76
C SER A 425 -20.25 7.76 -24.24
N VAL A 426 -19.24 8.61 -24.20
CA VAL A 426 -19.33 9.99 -23.71
C VAL A 426 -18.80 10.95 -24.77
N GLY A 427 -19.60 11.95 -25.13
CA GLY A 427 -19.20 13.02 -26.02
C GLY A 427 -18.51 14.19 -25.31
N PRO A 428 -17.83 15.09 -26.06
CA PRO A 428 -17.24 16.29 -25.52
C PRO A 428 -18.30 17.22 -24.88
N GLY A 429 -18.14 17.56 -23.60
CA GLY A 429 -19.10 18.38 -22.85
C GLY A 429 -20.43 17.67 -22.50
N GLU A 430 -20.57 16.39 -22.81
CA GLU A 430 -21.78 15.62 -22.56
C GLU A 430 -21.83 15.10 -21.11
N VAL A 431 -23.06 15.03 -20.54
CA VAL A 431 -23.34 14.31 -19.30
C VAL A 431 -24.11 13.04 -19.66
N GLN A 432 -23.44 11.91 -19.61
CA GLN A 432 -24.02 10.61 -19.88
C GLN A 432 -24.55 9.98 -18.59
N THR A 433 -25.75 9.37 -18.63
CA THR A 433 -26.28 8.60 -17.49
C THR A 433 -26.01 7.10 -17.71
N ALA A 434 -25.50 6.42 -16.69
CA ALA A 434 -25.30 4.99 -16.65
C ALA A 434 -26.00 4.36 -15.44
N ALA A 435 -26.67 3.23 -15.64
CA ALA A 435 -27.37 2.51 -14.59
C ALA A 435 -26.98 1.04 -14.58
N ALA A 436 -26.76 0.48 -13.39
CA ALA A 436 -26.47 -0.93 -13.20
C ALA A 436 -27.38 -1.55 -12.13
N GLN A 437 -27.79 -2.79 -12.37
CA GLN A 437 -28.51 -3.63 -11.41
C GLN A 437 -27.62 -4.80 -11.03
N VAL A 438 -27.29 -4.92 -9.75
CA VAL A 438 -26.41 -5.97 -9.21
C VAL A 438 -27.27 -7.08 -8.62
N GLU A 439 -27.15 -8.28 -9.10
CA GLU A 439 -27.81 -9.45 -8.53
C GLU A 439 -26.93 -10.03 -7.41
N ARG A 440 -27.27 -9.74 -6.15
CA ARG A 440 -26.61 -10.36 -5.00
C ARG A 440 -27.08 -11.79 -4.81
N LEU A 441 -26.18 -12.75 -4.96
CA LEU A 441 -26.44 -14.19 -4.86
C LEU A 441 -26.42 -14.67 -3.41
N PHE A 442 -25.57 -14.07 -2.58
CA PHE A 442 -25.32 -14.54 -1.22
C PHE A 442 -25.39 -13.39 -0.20
N ASP A 443 -25.81 -13.72 1.02
CA ASP A 443 -25.94 -12.81 2.16
C ASP A 443 -25.36 -13.50 3.43
N PRO A 444 -24.03 -13.52 3.63
CA PRO A 444 -23.41 -14.16 4.78
C PRO A 444 -23.89 -13.62 6.14
N PRO A 445 -24.15 -12.29 6.32
CA PRO A 445 -24.70 -11.76 7.55
C PRO A 445 -26.03 -12.38 7.98
N ALA A 446 -26.87 -12.87 7.05
CA ALA A 446 -28.09 -13.61 7.39
C ALA A 446 -27.83 -14.93 8.13
N SER A 447 -26.58 -15.42 8.09
CA SER A 447 -26.10 -16.60 8.83
C SER A 447 -25.05 -16.22 9.87
N HIS A 448 -25.04 -14.99 10.35
CA HIS A 448 -24.12 -14.45 11.36
C HIS A 448 -22.63 -14.45 10.97
N TRP A 449 -22.31 -14.54 9.68
CA TRP A 449 -20.94 -14.46 9.16
C TRP A 449 -20.65 -13.07 8.61
N TYR A 450 -19.64 -12.42 9.16
CA TYR A 450 -19.25 -11.05 8.82
C TYR A 450 -17.80 -11.01 8.35
N SER A 451 -17.50 -10.11 7.42
CA SER A 451 -16.20 -10.03 6.76
C SER A 451 -15.48 -8.70 6.98
N ALA A 452 -14.15 -8.79 7.09
CA ALA A 452 -13.25 -7.64 7.05
C ALA A 452 -11.93 -8.01 6.34
N ASP A 453 -11.27 -6.98 5.82
CA ASP A 453 -9.90 -7.03 5.32
C ASP A 453 -8.96 -6.63 6.47
N MET A 454 -8.22 -7.59 7.02
CA MET A 454 -7.48 -7.41 8.27
C MET A 454 -6.07 -6.87 8.08
N HIS A 455 -5.76 -6.32 6.90
CA HIS A 455 -4.51 -5.62 6.61
C HIS A 455 -4.71 -4.62 5.48
N HIS A 456 -4.79 -3.35 5.82
CA HIS A 456 -5.08 -2.31 4.87
C HIS A 456 -4.56 -0.95 5.32
N HIS A 457 -4.00 -0.15 4.39
CA HIS A 457 -3.40 1.15 4.66
C HIS A 457 -4.20 2.30 4.02
N ALA A 458 -4.19 3.46 4.70
CA ALA A 458 -4.73 4.71 4.16
C ALA A 458 -3.59 5.58 3.57
N ASP A 459 -3.41 6.81 4.06
CA ASP A 459 -2.45 7.78 3.51
C ASP A 459 -1.25 8.05 4.44
N GLN A 460 -0.94 7.10 5.31
CA GLN A 460 0.23 7.19 6.17
C GLN A 460 1.40 6.41 5.56
N ALA A 461 2.61 6.83 5.87
CA ALA A 461 3.83 6.29 5.30
C ALA A 461 3.80 6.35 3.75
N GLU A 462 4.08 5.27 3.05
CA GLU A 462 4.08 5.19 1.57
C GLU A 462 2.72 4.96 0.95
N ALA A 463 1.68 4.69 1.74
CA ALA A 463 0.34 4.50 1.24
C ALA A 463 -0.26 5.82 0.72
N VAL A 464 -1.05 5.73 -0.34
CA VAL A 464 -1.51 6.91 -1.09
C VAL A 464 -3.02 7.09 -1.06
N THR A 465 -3.74 6.24 -0.33
CA THR A 465 -5.20 6.21 -0.30
C THR A 465 -5.76 7.12 0.78
N PRO A 466 -6.44 8.23 0.45
CA PRO A 466 -7.15 9.02 1.45
C PRO A 466 -8.16 8.16 2.24
N PRO A 467 -8.39 8.43 3.55
CA PRO A 467 -9.30 7.62 4.38
C PRO A 467 -10.72 7.48 3.81
N GLU A 468 -11.23 8.51 3.12
CA GLU A 468 -12.53 8.47 2.46
C GLU A 468 -12.56 7.48 1.30
N GLU A 469 -11.51 7.43 0.49
CA GLU A 469 -11.40 6.49 -0.64
C GLU A 469 -11.16 5.07 -0.14
N LEU A 470 -10.40 4.88 0.95
CA LEU A 470 -10.28 3.61 1.66
C LEU A 470 -11.66 3.09 2.08
N ALA A 471 -12.45 3.91 2.78
CA ALA A 471 -13.79 3.51 3.21
C ALA A 471 -14.71 3.18 2.03
N ARG A 472 -14.69 3.97 0.95
CA ARG A 472 -15.45 3.68 -0.29
C ARG A 472 -15.07 2.35 -0.90
N SER A 473 -13.78 2.07 -0.99
CA SER A 473 -13.24 0.84 -1.55
C SER A 473 -13.70 -0.39 -0.75
N GLN A 474 -13.58 -0.33 0.58
CA GLN A 474 -14.00 -1.42 1.48
C GLN A 474 -15.52 -1.65 1.42
N LEU A 475 -16.32 -0.58 1.40
CA LEU A 475 -17.78 -0.69 1.25
C LEU A 475 -18.18 -1.25 -0.12
N ALA A 476 -17.50 -0.85 -1.20
CA ALA A 476 -17.72 -1.39 -2.54
C ALA A 476 -17.33 -2.88 -2.65
N ALA A 477 -16.31 -3.30 -1.91
CA ALA A 477 -15.92 -4.70 -1.74
C ALA A 477 -16.94 -5.51 -0.92
N GLY A 478 -17.93 -4.85 -0.31
CA GLY A 478 -18.96 -5.49 0.50
C GLY A 478 -18.44 -6.04 1.83
N LEU A 479 -17.38 -5.45 2.37
CA LEU A 479 -16.91 -5.74 3.72
C LEU A 479 -17.92 -5.22 4.75
N ASP A 480 -18.14 -6.01 5.79
CA ASP A 480 -19.14 -5.69 6.82
C ASP A 480 -18.57 -4.76 7.89
N LEU A 481 -17.25 -4.75 8.06
CA LEU A 481 -16.53 -3.86 8.97
C LEU A 481 -15.44 -3.12 8.20
N LEU A 482 -15.27 -1.81 8.51
CA LEU A 482 -14.12 -1.04 8.03
C LEU A 482 -12.89 -1.36 8.87
N PHE A 483 -11.71 -1.29 8.25
CA PHE A 483 -10.43 -1.58 8.89
C PHE A 483 -9.33 -0.64 8.37
N VAL A 484 -8.38 -0.26 9.22
CA VAL A 484 -7.11 0.36 8.84
C VAL A 484 -6.01 -0.03 9.82
N SER A 485 -4.83 -0.31 9.31
CA SER A 485 -3.63 -0.66 10.08
C SER A 485 -2.40 0.08 9.55
N ASP A 486 -2.45 1.40 9.53
CA ASP A 486 -1.31 2.22 9.04
C ASP A 486 -0.02 1.91 9.83
N HIS A 487 1.13 1.91 9.12
CA HIS A 487 2.45 1.68 9.71
C HIS A 487 2.73 2.64 10.86
N ASP A 488 2.90 2.09 12.06
CA ASP A 488 3.24 2.81 13.30
C ASP A 488 2.36 4.06 13.60
N SER A 489 1.18 4.17 12.95
CA SER A 489 0.32 5.35 12.99
C SER A 489 -1.14 5.04 13.34
N THR A 490 -1.78 5.95 14.07
CA THR A 490 -3.21 5.93 14.37
C THR A 490 -3.90 7.21 13.86
N ALA A 491 -3.27 7.94 12.96
CA ALA A 491 -3.71 9.28 12.50
C ALA A 491 -5.11 9.24 11.82
N ASN A 492 -5.41 8.18 11.10
CA ASN A 492 -6.65 8.04 10.32
C ASN A 492 -7.86 7.51 11.11
N HIS A 493 -7.66 7.07 12.36
CA HIS A 493 -8.75 6.45 13.14
C HIS A 493 -9.96 7.36 13.33
N ALA A 494 -9.76 8.62 13.67
CA ALA A 494 -10.88 9.54 13.94
C ALA A 494 -11.72 9.81 12.67
N VAL A 495 -11.10 9.93 11.52
CA VAL A 495 -11.79 10.15 10.23
C VAL A 495 -12.60 8.91 9.85
N LEU A 496 -11.98 7.72 9.91
CA LEU A 496 -12.64 6.46 9.58
C LEU A 496 -13.78 6.13 10.57
N GLN A 497 -13.60 6.39 11.86
CA GLN A 497 -14.68 6.24 12.84
C GLN A 497 -15.88 7.13 12.49
N ALA A 498 -15.65 8.39 12.15
CA ALA A 498 -16.72 9.31 11.75
C ALA A 498 -17.44 8.85 10.46
N ILE A 499 -16.73 8.24 9.52
CA ILE A 499 -17.32 7.65 8.31
C ILE A 499 -18.14 6.42 8.67
N ALA A 500 -17.61 5.52 9.49
CA ALA A 500 -18.27 4.31 9.96
C ALA A 500 -19.59 4.63 10.67
N ASP A 501 -19.57 5.62 11.57
CA ASP A 501 -20.77 6.09 12.29
C ASP A 501 -21.85 6.61 11.33
N ARG A 502 -21.48 7.43 10.34
CA ARG A 502 -22.41 7.94 9.32
C ARG A 502 -22.99 6.83 8.43
N ARG A 503 -22.17 5.81 8.13
CA ARG A 503 -22.57 4.68 7.28
C ARG A 503 -23.29 3.58 8.06
N GLY A 504 -23.29 3.64 9.40
CA GLY A 504 -23.87 2.62 10.27
C GLY A 504 -23.19 1.26 10.14
N VAL A 505 -21.85 1.27 9.93
CA VAL A 505 -21.01 0.07 9.88
C VAL A 505 -19.96 0.12 10.99
N PRO A 506 -19.57 -1.01 11.61
CA PRO A 506 -18.49 -1.02 12.60
C PRO A 506 -17.12 -0.69 11.96
N PHE A 507 -16.22 -0.12 12.77
CA PHE A 507 -14.85 0.15 12.39
C PHE A 507 -13.89 -0.55 13.36
N ILE A 508 -12.88 -1.23 12.84
CA ILE A 508 -11.81 -1.88 13.59
C ILE A 508 -10.55 -0.98 13.50
N PRO A 509 -10.27 -0.16 14.51
CA PRO A 509 -9.02 0.61 14.54
C PRO A 509 -7.85 -0.32 14.84
N ALA A 510 -6.84 -0.31 13.97
CA ALA A 510 -5.64 -1.11 14.11
C ALA A 510 -4.37 -0.28 13.88
N ILE A 511 -3.23 -0.84 14.18
CA ILE A 511 -1.91 -0.31 13.86
C ILE A 511 -1.04 -1.47 13.38
N GLU A 512 -0.27 -1.25 12.32
CA GLU A 512 0.80 -2.16 11.98
C GLU A 512 2.09 -1.74 12.66
N LEU A 513 2.54 -2.53 13.63
CA LEU A 513 3.84 -2.39 14.29
C LEU A 513 4.91 -2.94 13.35
N SER A 514 5.79 -2.08 12.81
CA SER A 514 6.57 -2.36 11.61
C SER A 514 8.09 -2.28 11.81
N PRO A 515 8.70 -3.18 12.62
CA PRO A 515 10.15 -3.34 12.63
C PRO A 515 10.68 -3.99 11.34
N SER A 516 11.95 -3.82 11.02
CA SER A 516 12.59 -4.37 9.80
C SER A 516 12.69 -5.91 9.74
N TRP A 517 12.28 -6.62 10.78
CA TRP A 517 12.37 -8.07 10.92
C TRP A 517 11.03 -8.78 11.04
N GLY A 518 9.89 -8.05 10.89
CA GLY A 518 8.54 -8.60 10.94
C GLY A 518 7.51 -7.52 11.17
N HIS A 519 6.32 -7.66 10.61
CA HIS A 519 5.21 -6.72 10.81
C HIS A 519 4.07 -7.38 11.56
N PHE A 520 3.35 -6.59 12.38
CA PHE A 520 2.33 -7.12 13.29
C PHE A 520 1.14 -6.17 13.37
N ASN A 521 -0.05 -6.64 13.00
CA ASN A 521 -1.28 -5.87 13.23
C ASN A 521 -1.78 -6.09 14.67
N ALA A 522 -1.95 -4.99 15.40
CA ALA A 522 -2.56 -4.98 16.73
C ALA A 522 -3.95 -4.33 16.66
N TYR A 523 -5.00 -5.04 17.10
CA TYR A 523 -6.40 -4.59 17.03
C TYR A 523 -7.37 -5.29 18.00
N PRO A 524 -8.60 -4.72 18.25
CA PRO A 524 -8.91 -3.31 18.04
C PRO A 524 -8.21 -2.44 19.05
N LEU A 525 -7.81 -1.23 18.66
CA LEU A 525 -7.18 -0.28 19.56
C LEU A 525 -8.20 0.56 20.33
N LEU A 526 -7.81 1.02 21.51
CA LEU A 526 -8.61 2.01 22.25
C LEU A 526 -8.50 3.40 21.58
N PRO A 527 -9.58 4.20 21.59
CA PRO A 527 -9.56 5.54 21.01
C PRO A 527 -8.47 6.44 21.61
N GLY A 528 -7.82 7.23 20.74
CA GLY A 528 -6.85 8.25 21.14
C GLY A 528 -5.49 7.72 21.62
N GLN A 529 -5.26 6.41 21.57
CA GLN A 529 -3.96 5.82 21.89
C GLN A 529 -2.92 6.15 20.82
N LYS A 530 -1.67 6.30 21.26
CA LYS A 530 -0.51 6.52 20.40
C LYS A 530 0.59 5.54 20.75
N LEU A 531 1.35 5.16 19.71
CA LEU A 531 2.51 4.31 19.84
C LEU A 531 3.57 4.94 20.76
N ALA A 532 4.03 4.22 21.78
CA ALA A 532 5.05 4.67 22.72
C ALA A 532 6.43 4.06 22.44
N VAL A 533 6.49 2.83 21.91
CA VAL A 533 7.75 2.15 21.61
C VAL A 533 8.36 2.63 20.30
N ASP A 534 9.67 2.47 20.16
CA ASP A 534 10.39 2.63 18.89
C ASP A 534 10.48 1.25 18.24
N THR A 535 9.65 1.01 17.20
CA THR A 535 9.59 -0.26 16.48
C THR A 535 10.93 -0.66 15.86
N GLY A 536 11.77 0.33 15.48
CA GLY A 536 13.11 0.11 14.95
C GLY A 536 14.09 -0.55 15.92
N THR A 537 13.84 -0.49 17.24
CA THR A 537 14.71 -1.08 18.27
C THR A 537 13.99 -2.08 19.19
N ALA A 538 12.66 -2.20 19.07
CA ALA A 538 11.87 -3.05 19.93
C ALA A 538 12.12 -4.54 19.65
N THR A 539 11.97 -5.35 20.69
CA THR A 539 11.88 -6.81 20.62
C THR A 539 10.44 -7.24 20.40
N ILE A 540 10.21 -8.52 20.02
CA ILE A 540 8.85 -9.05 19.88
C ILE A 540 8.05 -8.93 21.18
N ASP A 541 8.68 -9.13 22.34
CA ASP A 541 8.03 -9.03 23.65
C ASP A 541 7.53 -7.60 23.91
N GLU A 542 8.35 -6.59 23.58
CA GLU A 542 7.99 -5.18 23.70
C GLU A 542 6.88 -4.78 22.74
N LEU A 543 6.89 -5.29 21.50
CA LEU A 543 5.84 -5.03 20.51
C LEU A 543 4.50 -5.62 20.94
N ILE A 544 4.47 -6.87 21.42
CA ILE A 544 3.25 -7.48 21.93
C ILE A 544 2.74 -6.76 23.16
N ALA A 545 3.62 -6.40 24.11
CA ALA A 545 3.24 -5.63 25.28
C ALA A 545 2.66 -4.26 24.90
N GLU A 546 3.24 -3.60 23.91
CA GLU A 546 2.72 -2.33 23.37
C GLU A 546 1.36 -2.48 22.70
N GLY A 547 1.17 -3.49 21.86
CA GLY A 547 -0.13 -3.80 21.28
C GLY A 547 -1.21 -3.98 22.37
N ARG A 548 -0.89 -4.73 23.43
CA ARG A 548 -1.81 -4.91 24.58
C ARG A 548 -2.05 -3.61 25.34
N ARG A 549 -1.03 -2.79 25.53
CA ARG A 549 -1.15 -1.45 26.15
C ARG A 549 -2.08 -0.54 25.35
N LEU A 550 -2.01 -0.59 24.03
CA LEU A 550 -2.90 0.14 23.11
C LEU A 550 -4.35 -0.37 23.15
N GLY A 551 -4.62 -1.52 23.79
CA GLY A 551 -5.93 -2.12 23.97
C GLY A 551 -6.21 -3.33 23.06
N ALA A 552 -5.23 -3.75 22.25
CA ALA A 552 -5.43 -4.81 21.28
C ALA A 552 -5.77 -6.16 21.94
N THR A 553 -6.83 -6.78 21.47
CA THR A 553 -7.23 -8.16 21.80
C THR A 553 -6.42 -9.16 20.98
N VAL A 554 -6.06 -8.79 19.76
CA VAL A 554 -5.31 -9.59 18.80
C VAL A 554 -3.99 -8.91 18.48
N VAL A 555 -2.93 -9.72 18.39
CA VAL A 555 -1.68 -9.39 17.69
C VAL A 555 -1.49 -10.42 16.59
N GLN A 556 -1.61 -9.98 15.35
CA GLN A 556 -1.50 -10.78 14.13
C GLN A 556 -0.09 -10.67 13.55
N VAL A 557 0.46 -11.78 13.08
CA VAL A 557 1.71 -11.79 12.29
C VAL A 557 1.37 -11.55 10.83
N ASN A 558 1.79 -10.43 10.26
CA ASN A 558 1.54 -10.06 8.86
C ASN A 558 2.55 -10.74 7.94
N HIS A 559 2.14 -11.08 6.71
CA HIS A 559 2.97 -11.63 5.62
C HIS A 559 4.25 -12.35 6.12
N PRO A 560 4.13 -13.42 6.92
CA PRO A 560 5.18 -13.96 7.81
C PRO A 560 6.43 -14.47 7.08
N PHE A 561 6.38 -14.72 5.77
CA PHE A 561 7.43 -15.38 4.99
C PHE A 561 8.06 -14.52 3.89
N ILE A 562 7.74 -13.23 3.81
CA ILE A 562 8.50 -12.29 2.95
C ILE A 562 9.94 -12.11 3.46
N PRO A 563 10.86 -11.50 2.70
CA PRO A 563 12.29 -11.36 3.12
C PRO A 563 12.49 -10.76 4.51
N TYR A 564 11.66 -9.82 4.91
CA TYR A 564 11.63 -9.18 6.24
C TYR A 564 10.46 -9.68 7.11
N GLY A 565 9.83 -10.79 6.77
CA GLY A 565 8.75 -11.39 7.56
C GLY A 565 9.26 -12.03 8.85
N TYR A 566 8.40 -12.07 9.88
CA TYR A 566 8.75 -12.56 11.21
C TYR A 566 9.29 -13.99 11.21
N PHE A 567 8.65 -14.92 10.49
CA PHE A 567 9.12 -16.30 10.43
C PHE A 567 10.40 -16.45 9.59
N THR A 568 10.58 -15.66 8.54
CA THR A 568 11.85 -15.60 7.81
C THR A 568 12.99 -15.14 8.73
N SER A 569 12.76 -14.08 9.49
CA SER A 569 13.74 -13.53 10.44
C SER A 569 14.02 -14.48 11.61
N LEU A 570 13.00 -15.21 12.11
CA LEU A 570 13.17 -16.26 13.12
C LEU A 570 14.06 -17.38 12.61
N HIS A 571 13.83 -17.89 11.40
CA HIS A 571 14.64 -18.95 10.80
C HIS A 571 16.08 -18.48 10.54
N ALA A 572 16.27 -17.21 10.22
CA ALA A 572 17.61 -16.61 10.07
C ALA A 572 18.29 -16.31 11.42
N GLY A 573 17.58 -16.40 12.54
CA GLY A 573 18.09 -16.11 13.89
C GLY A 573 18.33 -14.60 14.13
N VAL A 574 17.62 -13.73 13.40
CA VAL A 574 17.79 -12.26 13.47
C VAL A 574 16.58 -11.53 14.09
N ALA A 575 15.49 -12.22 14.39
CA ALA A 575 14.33 -11.64 15.07
C ALA A 575 14.66 -11.35 16.54
N PRO A 576 14.66 -10.07 17.01
CA PRO A 576 14.96 -9.73 18.39
C PRO A 576 13.92 -10.31 19.37
N GLY A 577 14.37 -11.05 20.37
CA GLY A 577 13.51 -11.77 21.33
C GLY A 577 13.10 -13.17 20.89
N GLY A 578 13.39 -13.58 19.64
CA GLY A 578 13.06 -14.92 19.14
C GLY A 578 11.56 -15.14 18.92
N PHE A 579 11.07 -16.39 19.15
CA PHE A 579 9.64 -16.69 19.01
C PHE A 579 8.88 -16.32 20.30
N ASN A 580 7.80 -15.55 20.14
CA ASN A 580 6.90 -15.24 21.23
C ASN A 580 5.55 -15.98 21.05
N PRO A 581 5.11 -16.82 22.02
CA PRO A 581 3.89 -17.61 21.91
C PRO A 581 2.59 -16.78 22.10
N HIS A 582 2.69 -15.48 22.39
CA HIS A 582 1.54 -14.60 22.60
C HIS A 582 1.09 -13.84 21.33
N VAL A 583 1.62 -14.18 20.16
CA VAL A 583 0.98 -13.88 18.89
C VAL A 583 -0.31 -14.70 18.77
N ASP A 584 -1.34 -14.15 18.14
CA ASP A 584 -2.67 -14.78 18.11
C ASP A 584 -2.99 -15.40 16.73
N LEU A 585 -2.72 -14.66 15.66
CA LEU A 585 -3.13 -15.00 14.31
C LEU A 585 -1.97 -14.92 13.32
N MET A 586 -2.10 -15.68 12.21
CA MET A 586 -1.18 -15.64 11.07
C MET A 586 -1.93 -15.25 9.80
N GLU A 587 -1.36 -14.34 9.06
CA GLU A 587 -1.98 -13.78 7.86
C GLU A 587 -1.77 -14.65 6.62
N ILE A 588 -2.86 -14.82 5.87
CA ILE A 588 -2.87 -15.11 4.43
C ILE A 588 -2.98 -13.76 3.71
N ASN A 589 -2.02 -13.45 2.84
CA ASN A 589 -1.90 -12.14 2.20
C ASN A 589 -2.13 -12.21 0.69
N ALA A 590 -3.03 -11.37 0.15
CA ALA A 590 -3.41 -11.38 -1.26
C ALA A 590 -2.26 -11.05 -2.21
N GLY A 591 -1.32 -10.23 -1.78
CA GLY A 591 -0.16 -9.84 -2.58
C GLY A 591 0.88 -10.95 -2.76
N ILE A 592 0.82 -12.03 -1.95
CA ILE A 592 1.87 -13.06 -1.90
C ILE A 592 1.27 -14.48 -1.86
N PRO A 593 0.51 -14.91 -2.88
CA PRO A 593 -0.21 -16.20 -2.88
C PRO A 593 0.72 -17.43 -2.75
N THR A 594 2.00 -17.32 -3.09
CA THR A 594 2.98 -18.41 -2.97
C THR A 594 3.33 -18.74 -1.53
N ASP A 595 3.03 -17.85 -0.58
CA ASP A 595 3.32 -18.05 0.83
C ASP A 595 2.16 -18.70 1.60
N ASP A 596 0.94 -18.76 1.04
CA ASP A 596 -0.21 -19.42 1.66
C ASP A 596 0.14 -20.83 2.17
N SER A 597 0.81 -21.63 1.35
CA SER A 597 1.19 -22.98 1.74
C SER A 597 2.17 -23.03 2.91
N LYS A 598 3.07 -22.03 3.03
CA LYS A 598 4.02 -21.96 4.16
C LYS A 598 3.28 -21.58 5.45
N VAL A 599 2.34 -20.63 5.37
CA VAL A 599 1.48 -20.24 6.50
C VAL A 599 0.66 -21.44 6.98
N LEU A 600 -0.04 -22.12 6.06
CA LEU A 600 -0.85 -23.29 6.37
C LEU A 600 -0.03 -24.42 7.00
N HIS A 601 1.12 -24.79 6.42
CA HIS A 601 1.98 -25.83 6.98
C HIS A 601 2.51 -25.45 8.37
N THR A 602 2.81 -24.17 8.60
CA THR A 602 3.26 -23.69 9.91
C THR A 602 2.14 -23.83 10.94
N LEU A 603 0.91 -23.41 10.59
CA LEU A 603 -0.26 -23.58 11.46
C LEU A 603 -0.57 -25.05 11.72
N TRP A 604 -0.53 -25.91 10.69
CA TRP A 604 -0.75 -27.35 10.86
C TRP A 604 0.26 -27.99 11.81
N ASN A 605 1.54 -27.56 11.78
CA ASN A 605 2.54 -28.00 12.73
C ASN A 605 2.23 -27.54 14.16
N PHE A 606 1.77 -26.30 14.33
CA PHE A 606 1.30 -25.82 15.63
C PHE A 606 0.08 -26.59 16.13
N TRP A 607 -0.92 -26.84 15.28
CA TRP A 607 -2.11 -27.61 15.62
C TRP A 607 -1.78 -29.07 15.95
N ASN A 608 -0.83 -29.68 15.24
CA ASN A 608 -0.30 -31.03 15.60
C ASN A 608 0.37 -31.03 16.98
N GLY A 609 0.96 -29.92 17.38
CA GLY A 609 1.49 -29.71 18.73
C GLY A 609 0.45 -29.35 19.80
N GLY A 610 -0.82 -29.18 19.41
CA GLY A 610 -1.91 -28.77 20.31
C GLY A 610 -1.97 -27.26 20.58
N HIS A 611 -1.19 -26.44 19.85
CA HIS A 611 -1.20 -24.99 19.97
C HIS A 611 -2.36 -24.39 19.16
N ARG A 612 -3.03 -23.39 19.71
CA ARG A 612 -4.21 -22.77 19.12
C ARG A 612 -3.86 -21.38 18.56
N TYR A 613 -3.21 -21.34 17.40
CA TYR A 613 -3.03 -20.17 16.55
C TYR A 613 -3.97 -20.30 15.37
N TYR A 614 -4.52 -19.18 14.88
CA TYR A 614 -5.57 -19.22 13.89
C TYR A 614 -5.24 -18.32 12.69
N LEU A 615 -6.08 -18.41 11.65
CA LEU A 615 -5.93 -17.68 10.41
C LEU A 615 -6.45 -16.26 10.52
N SER A 616 -5.80 -15.34 9.85
CA SER A 616 -6.32 -14.05 9.44
C SER A 616 -6.00 -13.83 7.97
N ALA A 617 -6.62 -12.82 7.34
CA ALA A 617 -6.31 -12.46 5.97
C ALA A 617 -6.44 -10.96 5.74
N GLY A 618 -5.54 -10.44 4.93
CA GLY A 618 -5.55 -9.05 4.50
C GLY A 618 -4.92 -8.85 3.13
N THR A 619 -5.23 -7.72 2.51
CA THR A 619 -4.74 -7.40 1.18
C THR A 619 -3.42 -6.64 1.20
N ASP A 620 -3.10 -5.98 2.30
CA ASP A 620 -1.96 -5.08 2.41
C ASP A 620 -1.98 -4.00 1.32
N THR A 621 -3.21 -3.54 1.00
CA THR A 621 -3.44 -2.57 -0.07
C THR A 621 -3.04 -1.17 0.39
N HIS A 622 -2.12 -0.55 -0.33
CA HIS A 622 -1.63 0.81 -0.12
C HIS A 622 -2.25 1.82 -1.11
N ASP A 623 -2.83 1.32 -2.19
CA ASP A 623 -3.45 2.08 -3.26
C ASP A 623 -4.72 1.37 -3.76
N VAL A 624 -5.89 1.89 -3.40
CA VAL A 624 -7.19 1.29 -3.74
C VAL A 624 -7.59 1.44 -5.21
N TRP A 625 -6.91 2.30 -5.96
CA TRP A 625 -7.20 2.46 -7.38
C TRP A 625 -6.53 1.37 -8.22
N HIS A 626 -5.38 0.86 -7.78
CA HIS A 626 -4.64 -0.24 -8.42
C HIS A 626 -4.79 -1.58 -7.68
N GLY A 627 -4.96 -1.56 -6.36
CA GLY A 627 -5.32 -2.72 -5.54
C GLY A 627 -6.82 -2.91 -5.39
N GLU A 628 -7.24 -4.03 -4.85
CA GLU A 628 -8.65 -4.33 -4.58
C GLU A 628 -8.82 -4.70 -3.10
N SER A 629 -9.45 -3.82 -2.31
CA SER A 629 -9.79 -4.07 -0.93
C SER A 629 -10.58 -5.37 -0.79
N GLY A 630 -10.23 -6.19 0.19
CA GLY A 630 -10.91 -7.44 0.47
C GLY A 630 -10.81 -8.50 -0.63
N ALA A 631 -9.80 -8.42 -1.54
CA ALA A 631 -9.53 -9.48 -2.52
C ALA A 631 -9.21 -10.82 -1.85
N VAL A 632 -8.58 -10.78 -0.69
CA VAL A 632 -8.65 -11.81 0.35
C VAL A 632 -9.27 -11.20 1.59
N ARG A 633 -10.05 -11.95 2.34
CA ARG A 633 -10.72 -11.46 3.55
C ARG A 633 -10.88 -12.54 4.60
N ALA A 634 -10.97 -12.11 5.85
CA ALA A 634 -11.39 -12.97 6.96
C ALA A 634 -12.90 -12.88 7.13
N PHE A 635 -13.55 -14.02 7.36
CA PHE A 635 -14.90 -14.13 7.87
C PHE A 635 -14.87 -14.59 9.31
N ALA A 636 -15.70 -13.97 10.15
CA ALA A 636 -15.88 -14.33 11.55
C ALA A 636 -17.37 -14.57 11.84
N HIS A 637 -17.67 -15.61 12.64
CA HIS A 637 -19.02 -15.89 13.13
C HIS A 637 -19.29 -15.11 14.41
N ILE A 638 -20.34 -14.29 14.42
CA ILE A 638 -20.65 -13.42 15.55
C ILE A 638 -22.14 -13.57 15.89
N GLU A 639 -22.43 -14.12 17.05
CA GLU A 639 -23.77 -14.09 17.63
C GLU A 639 -23.99 -12.77 18.38
N GLY A 640 -25.03 -12.02 18.02
CA GLY A 640 -25.40 -10.76 18.68
C GLY A 640 -24.84 -9.52 17.98
N ALA A 641 -24.39 -8.51 18.76
CA ALA A 641 -23.95 -7.23 18.21
C ALA A 641 -22.61 -7.31 17.50
N VAL A 642 -22.55 -6.88 16.26
CA VAL A 642 -21.32 -6.81 15.45
C VAL A 642 -20.52 -5.59 15.86
N THR A 643 -19.37 -5.82 16.47
CA THR A 643 -18.45 -4.77 16.92
C THR A 643 -17.00 -5.15 16.57
N ALA A 644 -16.09 -4.20 16.58
CA ALA A 644 -14.65 -4.45 16.41
C ALA A 644 -14.13 -5.51 17.40
N GLN A 645 -14.57 -5.41 18.68
CA GLN A 645 -14.17 -6.34 19.73
C GLN A 645 -14.74 -7.75 19.50
N ALA A 646 -16.01 -7.87 19.10
CA ALA A 646 -16.63 -9.17 18.84
C ALA A 646 -15.95 -9.86 17.64
N PHE A 647 -15.63 -9.11 16.59
CA PHE A 647 -14.94 -9.63 15.42
C PHE A 647 -13.53 -10.14 15.77
N ALA A 648 -12.76 -9.32 16.50
CA ALA A 648 -11.40 -9.70 16.94
C ALA A 648 -11.41 -10.94 17.86
N LEU A 649 -12.36 -11.04 18.79
CA LEU A 649 -12.52 -12.21 19.67
C LEU A 649 -12.88 -13.46 18.87
N ALA A 650 -13.83 -13.38 17.94
CA ALA A 650 -14.22 -14.52 17.12
C ALA A 650 -13.02 -15.08 16.32
N LEU A 651 -12.22 -14.22 15.70
CA LEU A 651 -10.97 -14.67 15.04
C LEU A 651 -9.99 -15.30 16.02
N LYS A 652 -9.79 -14.69 17.19
CA LYS A 652 -8.88 -15.19 18.24
C LYS A 652 -9.31 -16.55 18.80
N GLU A 653 -10.59 -16.83 18.80
CA GLU A 653 -11.17 -18.12 19.24
C GLU A 653 -11.20 -19.16 18.11
N GLY A 654 -10.84 -18.75 16.87
CA GLY A 654 -10.84 -19.61 15.68
C GLY A 654 -12.22 -19.78 15.06
N HIS A 655 -13.20 -18.95 15.44
CA HIS A 655 -14.56 -18.93 14.86
C HIS A 655 -14.55 -18.20 13.51
N GLY A 656 -13.59 -18.54 12.66
CA GLY A 656 -13.34 -17.88 11.40
C GLY A 656 -12.80 -18.74 10.29
N TYR A 657 -12.72 -18.16 9.12
CA TYR A 657 -12.00 -18.70 7.96
C TYR A 657 -11.55 -17.56 7.07
N VAL A 658 -10.63 -17.85 6.16
CA VAL A 658 -10.10 -16.87 5.20
C VAL A 658 -10.40 -17.30 3.77
N THR A 659 -10.64 -16.35 2.87
CA THR A 659 -11.09 -16.69 1.53
C THR A 659 -10.72 -15.64 0.48
N TYR A 660 -10.43 -16.14 -0.73
CA TYR A 660 -10.32 -15.38 -1.98
C TYR A 660 -11.62 -15.40 -2.81
N GLY A 661 -12.65 -16.19 -2.41
CA GLY A 661 -13.91 -16.31 -3.16
C GLY A 661 -14.95 -17.22 -2.51
N PRO A 662 -14.68 -18.51 -2.28
CA PRO A 662 -15.65 -19.43 -1.70
C PRO A 662 -16.09 -19.05 -0.27
N LEU A 663 -17.39 -19.19 0.01
CA LEU A 663 -17.99 -18.99 1.33
C LEU A 663 -18.26 -20.35 1.99
N ILE A 664 -18.00 -20.46 3.29
CA ILE A 664 -18.08 -21.71 4.04
C ILE A 664 -18.95 -21.53 5.29
N PHE A 665 -19.94 -22.42 5.47
CA PHE A 665 -20.85 -22.44 6.60
C PHE A 665 -20.82 -23.81 7.26
N PRO A 666 -20.13 -23.98 8.41
CA PRO A 666 -19.95 -25.27 9.04
C PRO A 666 -21.13 -25.64 9.93
N ALA A 667 -21.43 -26.95 10.06
CA ALA A 667 -22.38 -27.48 11.03
C ALA A 667 -21.80 -27.51 12.45
N VAL A 668 -20.49 -27.69 12.59
CA VAL A 668 -19.71 -27.59 13.82
C VAL A 668 -18.76 -26.41 13.68
N MET A 669 -18.79 -25.47 14.64
CA MET A 669 -18.03 -24.24 14.54
C MET A 669 -16.52 -24.50 14.49
N PHE A 670 -15.79 -23.77 13.64
CA PHE A 670 -14.34 -23.74 13.64
C PHE A 670 -13.83 -23.24 15.01
N GLY A 671 -12.65 -23.67 15.44
CA GLY A 671 -12.12 -23.34 16.76
C GLY A 671 -12.67 -24.18 17.90
N ASP A 672 -13.92 -24.68 17.78
CA ASP A 672 -14.57 -25.47 18.80
C ASP A 672 -13.99 -26.90 18.93
N GLU A 673 -14.25 -27.49 20.10
CA GLU A 673 -13.83 -28.87 20.42
C GLU A 673 -15.06 -29.79 20.47
N LEU A 674 -15.17 -30.68 19.48
CA LEU A 674 -16.17 -31.73 19.43
C LEU A 674 -15.69 -32.94 20.28
N ARG A 675 -16.48 -33.28 21.29
CA ARG A 675 -16.22 -34.49 22.10
C ARG A 675 -17.00 -35.68 21.54
N VAL A 676 -16.28 -36.73 21.26
CA VAL A 676 -16.83 -37.99 20.72
C VAL A 676 -16.32 -39.18 21.55
N ARG A 677 -17.00 -40.35 21.50
CA ARG A 677 -16.41 -41.55 22.05
C ARG A 677 -15.34 -42.11 21.13
N PRO A 678 -14.29 -42.78 21.66
CA PRO A 678 -13.30 -43.45 20.83
C PRO A 678 -13.96 -44.37 19.80
N GLN A 679 -13.57 -44.27 18.52
CA GLN A 679 -14.12 -45.02 17.38
C GLN A 679 -15.62 -44.79 17.10
N GLU A 680 -16.30 -43.92 17.82
CA GLU A 680 -17.65 -43.50 17.44
C GLU A 680 -17.64 -42.76 16.11
N ALA A 681 -18.63 -43.06 15.25
CA ALA A 681 -18.78 -42.34 13.99
C ALA A 681 -19.39 -40.97 14.28
N PHE A 682 -18.78 -39.91 13.69
CA PHE A 682 -19.31 -38.56 13.66
C PHE A 682 -19.21 -38.01 12.21
N SER A 683 -19.89 -36.95 11.90
CA SER A 683 -19.81 -36.30 10.59
C SER A 683 -19.51 -34.81 10.74
N LEU A 684 -18.68 -34.28 9.86
CA LEU A 684 -18.48 -32.85 9.70
C LEU A 684 -19.18 -32.41 8.40
N GLY A 685 -20.24 -31.61 8.57
CA GLY A 685 -21.05 -31.08 7.47
C GLY A 685 -20.71 -29.63 7.17
N PHE A 686 -20.75 -29.26 5.88
CA PHE A 686 -20.44 -27.91 5.43
C PHE A 686 -21.33 -27.51 4.24
N ASP A 687 -21.95 -26.33 4.34
CA ASP A 687 -22.57 -25.67 3.22
C ASP A 687 -21.58 -24.72 2.58
N LEU A 688 -21.34 -24.89 1.29
CA LEU A 688 -20.33 -24.15 0.54
C LEU A 688 -21.02 -23.36 -0.57
N LYS A 689 -20.58 -22.11 -0.77
CA LYS A 689 -21.11 -21.23 -1.81
C LYS A 689 -19.97 -20.54 -2.54
N SER A 690 -20.10 -20.37 -3.86
CA SER A 690 -19.19 -19.55 -4.66
C SER A 690 -19.95 -18.94 -5.82
N VAL A 691 -19.70 -17.66 -6.11
CA VAL A 691 -20.27 -16.96 -7.25
C VAL A 691 -19.88 -17.65 -8.55
N SER A 692 -18.61 -18.04 -8.69
CA SER A 692 -18.09 -18.74 -9.88
C SER A 692 -18.39 -20.25 -9.88
N GLY A 693 -18.80 -20.83 -8.75
CA GLY A 693 -19.08 -22.24 -8.56
C GLY A 693 -17.94 -23.02 -7.90
N VAL A 694 -18.29 -23.85 -6.93
CA VAL A 694 -17.37 -24.74 -6.19
C VAL A 694 -16.89 -25.85 -7.12
N LYS A 695 -15.59 -26.08 -7.15
CA LYS A 695 -14.92 -27.10 -7.97
C LYS A 695 -14.37 -28.27 -7.16
N ARG A 696 -13.75 -27.97 -6.02
CA ARG A 696 -13.06 -28.96 -5.19
C ARG A 696 -13.11 -28.59 -3.73
N VAL A 697 -13.21 -29.63 -2.89
CA VAL A 697 -13.16 -29.54 -1.43
C VAL A 697 -12.20 -30.59 -0.91
N ASP A 698 -11.19 -30.18 -0.16
CA ASP A 698 -10.25 -31.06 0.54
C ASP A 698 -10.49 -30.96 2.03
N LEU A 699 -10.76 -32.11 2.66
CA LEU A 699 -10.72 -32.23 4.11
C LEU A 699 -9.29 -32.53 4.54
N ILE A 700 -8.73 -31.66 5.36
CA ILE A 700 -7.38 -31.76 5.92
C ILE A 700 -7.47 -32.28 7.36
N GLY A 701 -6.62 -33.24 7.71
CA GLY A 701 -6.47 -33.70 9.08
C GLY A 701 -5.02 -34.07 9.38
N SER A 702 -4.52 -33.61 10.53
CA SER A 702 -3.12 -33.79 10.93
C SER A 702 -2.09 -33.35 9.88
N GLY A 703 -2.44 -32.32 9.07
CA GLY A 703 -1.57 -31.76 8.03
C GLY A 703 -1.57 -32.52 6.70
N THR A 704 -2.51 -33.43 6.48
CA THR A 704 -2.64 -34.19 5.22
C THR A 704 -4.06 -34.15 4.69
N VAL A 705 -4.22 -34.28 3.36
CA VAL A 705 -5.53 -34.41 2.73
C VAL A 705 -6.07 -35.82 3.03
N LEU A 706 -7.17 -35.90 3.76
CA LEU A 706 -7.84 -37.16 4.12
C LEU A 706 -8.90 -37.56 3.10
N ARG A 707 -9.62 -36.58 2.56
CA ARG A 707 -10.71 -36.75 1.61
C ARG A 707 -10.70 -35.61 0.62
N THR A 708 -11.12 -35.88 -0.62
CA THR A 708 -11.34 -34.90 -1.67
C THR A 708 -12.70 -35.14 -2.29
N GLU A 709 -13.53 -34.10 -2.34
CA GLU A 709 -14.76 -34.05 -3.15
C GLU A 709 -14.52 -33.13 -4.34
N SER A 710 -14.88 -33.58 -5.55
CA SER A 710 -14.72 -32.81 -6.78
C SER A 710 -16.01 -32.81 -7.56
N PHE A 711 -16.36 -31.65 -8.14
CA PHE A 711 -17.58 -31.46 -8.89
C PHE A 711 -17.25 -31.29 -10.38
N ALA A 712 -17.74 -32.23 -11.20
CA ALA A 712 -17.52 -32.21 -12.65
C ALA A 712 -18.16 -30.99 -13.31
N GLU A 713 -19.31 -30.54 -12.79
CA GLU A 713 -19.98 -29.31 -13.18
C GLU A 713 -19.95 -28.33 -12.01
N PRO A 714 -19.60 -27.04 -12.25
CA PRO A 714 -19.60 -26.02 -11.24
C PRO A 714 -21.00 -25.84 -10.62
N ARG A 715 -21.04 -25.79 -9.29
CA ARG A 715 -22.27 -25.52 -8.53
C ARG A 715 -22.06 -24.34 -7.63
N GLN A 716 -22.92 -23.34 -7.71
CA GLN A 716 -22.83 -22.16 -6.86
C GLN A 716 -23.11 -22.47 -5.39
N GLN A 717 -23.81 -23.55 -5.09
CA GLN A 717 -24.09 -24.03 -3.74
C GLN A 717 -23.96 -25.55 -3.70
N VAL A 718 -23.22 -26.07 -2.73
CA VAL A 718 -23.05 -27.50 -2.49
C VAL A 718 -23.04 -27.77 -0.98
N HIS A 719 -23.57 -28.91 -0.59
CA HIS A 719 -23.42 -29.46 0.75
C HIS A 719 -22.47 -30.66 0.69
N VAL A 720 -21.55 -30.75 1.65
CA VAL A 720 -20.64 -31.88 1.78
C VAL A 720 -20.65 -32.39 3.22
N ASP A 721 -20.65 -33.73 3.37
CA ASP A 721 -20.55 -34.41 4.65
C ASP A 721 -19.34 -35.34 4.66
N PHE A 722 -18.53 -35.25 5.69
CA PHE A 722 -17.36 -36.09 5.89
C PHE A 722 -17.57 -37.02 7.08
N PRO A 723 -17.94 -38.30 6.87
CA PRO A 723 -18.03 -39.27 7.95
C PRO A 723 -16.64 -39.66 8.43
N LEU A 724 -16.41 -39.58 9.74
CA LEU A 724 -15.10 -39.76 10.37
C LEU A 724 -15.19 -40.63 11.61
N ARG A 725 -14.04 -41.16 12.03
CA ARG A 725 -13.80 -41.82 13.31
C ARG A 725 -12.41 -41.49 13.80
N THR A 726 -12.21 -41.36 15.09
CA THR A 726 -10.87 -41.13 15.65
C THR A 726 -10.70 -41.84 16.99
N GLU A 727 -9.47 -42.26 17.27
CA GLU A 727 -9.05 -42.84 18.57
C GLU A 727 -8.20 -41.87 19.38
N ARG A 728 -7.72 -40.80 18.71
CA ARG A 728 -6.80 -39.83 19.30
C ARG A 728 -7.34 -38.42 19.07
N ARG A 729 -6.88 -37.48 19.85
CA ARG A 729 -7.10 -36.08 19.57
C ARG A 729 -6.68 -35.77 18.15
N ALA A 730 -7.56 -35.07 17.43
CA ALA A 730 -7.36 -34.72 16.05
C ALA A 730 -7.91 -33.32 15.80
N TRP A 731 -7.53 -32.73 14.68
CA TRP A 731 -8.13 -31.53 14.16
C TRP A 731 -8.44 -31.72 12.67
N TYR A 732 -9.46 -31.02 12.21
CA TYR A 732 -9.89 -31.07 10.82
C TYR A 732 -10.15 -29.64 10.30
N SER A 733 -9.64 -29.33 9.12
CA SER A 733 -9.90 -28.08 8.42
C SER A 733 -10.23 -28.33 6.94
N LEU A 734 -10.74 -27.31 6.22
CA LEU A 734 -11.05 -27.40 4.81
C LEU A 734 -10.14 -26.50 3.98
N THR A 735 -9.87 -26.96 2.76
CA THR A 735 -9.50 -26.12 1.63
C THR A 735 -10.59 -26.26 0.57
N VAL A 736 -11.20 -25.14 0.17
CA VAL A 736 -12.24 -25.10 -0.86
C VAL A 736 -11.70 -24.32 -2.06
N GLU A 737 -11.81 -24.87 -3.27
CA GLU A 737 -11.40 -24.24 -4.53
C GLU A 737 -12.59 -24.06 -5.44
N ASP A 738 -12.74 -22.87 -6.04
CA ASP A 738 -13.73 -22.60 -7.07
C ASP A 738 -13.18 -22.82 -8.49
N VAL A 739 -14.01 -22.61 -9.51
CA VAL A 739 -13.60 -22.82 -10.90
C VAL A 739 -12.60 -21.81 -11.43
N GLN A 740 -12.48 -20.65 -10.78
CA GLN A 740 -11.48 -19.63 -11.10
C GLN A 740 -10.14 -19.88 -10.40
N GLY A 741 -10.09 -20.88 -9.51
CA GLY A 741 -8.90 -21.21 -8.73
C GLY A 741 -8.76 -20.42 -7.42
N HIS A 742 -9.79 -19.64 -7.07
CA HIS A 742 -9.83 -18.98 -5.76
C HIS A 742 -9.99 -20.00 -4.65
N ARG A 743 -9.31 -19.79 -3.54
CA ARG A 743 -9.31 -20.73 -2.42
C ARG A 743 -9.85 -20.09 -1.14
N ALA A 744 -10.41 -20.95 -0.30
CA ALA A 744 -10.75 -20.63 1.07
C ALA A 744 -10.09 -21.66 2.00
N TYR A 745 -9.63 -21.20 3.15
CA TYR A 745 -8.95 -22.01 4.17
C TYR A 745 -9.62 -21.78 5.52
N THR A 746 -9.94 -22.86 6.24
CA THR A 746 -10.63 -22.73 7.53
C THR A 746 -9.69 -22.93 8.71
N ASP A 747 -10.04 -22.32 9.83
CA ASP A 747 -9.54 -22.74 11.11
C ASP A 747 -9.96 -24.18 11.43
N PRO A 748 -9.30 -24.87 12.38
CA PRO A 748 -9.57 -26.26 12.66
C PRO A 748 -10.84 -26.44 13.50
N ILE A 749 -11.55 -27.54 13.26
CA ILE A 749 -12.46 -28.15 14.24
C ILE A 749 -11.65 -29.17 15.02
N TRP A 750 -11.58 -28.98 16.33
CA TRP A 750 -10.88 -29.88 17.23
C TRP A 750 -11.76 -31.06 17.60
N VAL A 751 -11.19 -32.26 17.70
CA VAL A 751 -11.93 -33.47 18.11
C VAL A 751 -11.17 -34.18 19.22
N ASP A 752 -11.84 -34.34 20.36
CA ASP A 752 -11.32 -35.06 21.53
C ASP A 752 -12.14 -36.33 21.78
N PRO A 753 -11.55 -37.52 21.57
CA PRO A 753 -12.23 -38.79 21.81
C PRO A 753 -12.23 -39.23 23.28
N THR A 754 -11.93 -38.33 24.23
CA THR A 754 -12.01 -38.70 25.66
C THR A 754 -13.47 -38.81 26.11
N VAL A 755 -13.82 -39.93 26.72
CA VAL A 755 -15.11 -40.11 27.34
C VAL A 755 -15.25 -39.10 28.49
N PRO A 756 -16.27 -38.26 28.52
CA PRO A 756 -16.54 -37.45 29.72
C PRO A 756 -16.66 -38.43 30.93
N PRO A 757 -16.12 -38.12 32.11
CA PRO A 757 -16.36 -38.92 33.27
C PRO A 757 -17.87 -39.04 33.45
N VAL A 758 -18.37 -40.25 33.44
CA VAL A 758 -19.75 -40.54 33.85
C VAL A 758 -19.83 -40.02 35.28
N LEU A 759 -20.50 -38.91 35.50
CA LEU A 759 -20.89 -38.52 36.84
C LEU A 759 -21.80 -39.65 37.34
N ASP A 760 -21.23 -40.55 38.09
CA ASP A 760 -22.00 -41.57 38.78
C ASP A 760 -23.04 -40.86 39.64
N GLU A 761 -24.30 -40.91 39.23
CA GLU A 761 -25.46 -40.48 40.00
C GLU A 761 -25.71 -41.32 41.27
N LEU A 762 -24.67 -41.98 41.77
CA LEU A 762 -24.73 -42.97 42.85
C LEU A 762 -24.14 -42.49 44.19
N TYR A 763 -24.20 -41.21 44.52
CA TYR A 763 -23.90 -40.77 45.88
C TYR A 763 -24.94 -39.78 46.45
N TRP A 764 -26.23 -40.11 46.38
CA TRP A 764 -27.23 -39.62 47.29
C TRP A 764 -28.09 -40.74 47.82
N ARG A 765 -27.51 -41.57 48.71
CA ARG A 765 -28.27 -42.27 49.74
C ARG A 765 -27.88 -41.63 51.06
N ALA A 766 -28.72 -40.69 51.48
CA ALA A 766 -28.76 -40.22 52.86
C ALA A 766 -29.23 -41.36 53.78
N PRO A 767 -28.77 -41.39 55.04
CA PRO A 767 -29.10 -42.40 56.02
C PRO A 767 -30.57 -42.39 56.44
#